data_5c66a55e1dc3ec0d6eb9ed9b2f4419ef
#
_entry.id   5c66a55e1dc3ec0d6eb9ed9b2f4419ef
#
_cell.length_a   1.000
_cell.length_b   1.000
_cell.length_c   1.000
_cell.angle_alpha   90.00
_cell.angle_beta   90.00
_cell.angle_gamma   90.00
#
_symmetry.space_group_name_H-M   'P 1'
#
loop_
_entity.id
_entity.type
_entity.pdbx_description
1 polymer ?
#
loop_
_entity_poly.entity_id
_entity_poly.type
_entity_poly.pdbx_seq_one_letter_code
_entity_poly.pdbx_strand_id
1 'polypeptide(L)'
;MAKDLKFTRNIGIAAHIDAGKTTTTERVLYYTGISHKIGEVHDGAATMDWMEQEQERGITITSAATKTSWQWADQEYAINIIDTPGHVDFTVEVERSLRVLDGVVALYCAVSGVEPQSETVFRQMDRYKVPRIGFVNKMDRSGADYFAVIEDIKEKLGANAIAVQVPIGSEETFRGVVDLVTNEAVIWNEHDFGMTYEVIDIPEDLKETVLERREQLLEAIAEYDESLMEKFFEDPDSITKEEMRAAVRAAVCDMSIMPIYCGSAFKNKGVQAVLDAVCTFLPSPLDVEAIEGTNPNTEEPEKRKPSVDDPFAALAFKIATDPYVGRLAFFRAYSGKLDAGSYVLNTRSGKKERISRLYQMHSNKQNPISSVEAGDIAAAVGFKDLRTGDTICDEKHPIVLESMTFPDPVIGLAIEPKSQKDLDKLGMGLAKLAEEDPTFRVRYDEDTNQTVISGMGELHLEIIVDRLRREFKVEVNEGAPQVNYKEALTAKVEHRERLKKQSGGSGLFADMQFELGPADEEFLESEDFKDGKVKLQFEWGIVGGAIDKNYQKPIKDGFTSMMDNGVLAGYSIDSMKVRVFDGSMHAVDSKPIAFELCAKEGFKAAANQAKPVLMEPIMKLEVITPEEYVGTVIGDLNRRRGLPKGQEPRNGGAVSISADVPLAQMFGYVTQLRTITSGRASSTMEFSHYSEAPSGVAKEVIAKANGEG
;
A
#
# COMPACT_ATOMS: atom_id res chain seq x y z
N MET A 1 11.91 18.57 -28.10
CA MET A 1 13.18 18.18 -27.48
C MET A 1 12.94 16.88 -26.74
N ALA A 2 13.84 15.91 -26.82
CA ALA A 2 13.73 14.70 -26.01
C ALA A 2 13.71 15.11 -24.53
N LYS A 3 12.83 14.54 -23.74
CA LYS A 3 12.70 14.78 -22.30
C LYS A 3 13.96 14.26 -21.62
N ASP A 4 14.67 15.12 -20.89
CA ASP A 4 15.82 14.66 -20.09
C ASP A 4 15.31 14.05 -18.79
N LEU A 5 15.37 12.72 -18.67
CA LEU A 5 14.91 11.96 -17.51
C LEU A 5 15.63 12.36 -16.22
N LYS A 6 16.83 12.92 -16.30
CA LYS A 6 17.58 13.45 -15.15
C LYS A 6 16.78 14.49 -14.36
N PHE A 7 15.95 15.28 -15.06
CA PHE A 7 15.11 16.31 -14.45
C PHE A 7 13.65 15.87 -14.27
N THR A 8 13.40 14.57 -14.24
CA THR A 8 12.08 14.01 -13.92
C THR A 8 12.07 13.50 -12.48
N ARG A 9 10.96 13.71 -11.78
CA ARG A 9 10.71 13.16 -10.42
C ARG A 9 9.32 12.53 -10.38
N ASN A 10 9.25 11.27 -9.98
CA ASN A 10 8.00 10.57 -9.73
C ASN A 10 7.87 10.39 -8.22
N ILE A 11 7.07 11.22 -7.60
CA ILE A 11 7.00 11.29 -6.13
C ILE A 11 5.62 10.99 -5.59
N GLY A 12 5.57 10.41 -4.39
CA GLY A 12 4.39 10.30 -3.56
C GLY A 12 4.42 11.29 -2.41
N ILE A 13 3.25 11.70 -1.96
CA ILE A 13 3.09 12.41 -0.69
C ILE A 13 2.34 11.46 0.24
N ALA A 14 3.03 11.00 1.29
CA ALA A 14 2.51 10.02 2.24
C ALA A 14 2.43 10.64 3.64
N ALA A 15 1.36 10.35 4.37
CA ALA A 15 1.12 10.90 5.70
C ALA A 15 0.10 10.06 6.46
N HIS A 16 0.15 10.14 7.81
CA HIS A 16 -1.00 9.72 8.61
C HIS A 16 -2.18 10.70 8.47
N ILE A 17 -3.35 10.29 8.96
CA ILE A 17 -4.54 11.15 8.98
C ILE A 17 -4.22 12.43 9.77
N ASP A 18 -4.72 13.56 9.29
CA ASP A 18 -4.51 14.88 9.89
C ASP A 18 -3.06 15.40 9.96
N ALA A 19 -2.05 14.76 9.34
CA ALA A 19 -0.72 15.36 9.23
C ALA A 19 -0.68 16.61 8.32
N GLY A 20 -1.75 16.86 7.57
CA GLY A 20 -1.88 17.98 6.65
C GLY A 20 -1.43 17.67 5.23
N LYS A 21 -1.59 16.40 4.80
CA LYS A 21 -1.25 15.92 3.47
C LYS A 21 -1.93 16.76 2.37
N THR A 22 -3.26 16.79 2.34
CA THR A 22 -4.03 17.53 1.33
C THR A 22 -3.66 19.01 1.31
N THR A 23 -3.49 19.64 2.49
CA THR A 23 -3.05 21.04 2.57
C THR A 23 -1.66 21.22 1.94
N THR A 24 -0.72 20.32 2.20
CA THR A 24 0.63 20.39 1.62
C THR A 24 0.57 20.19 0.12
N THR A 25 -0.18 19.22 -0.38
CA THR A 25 -0.36 18.96 -1.81
C THR A 25 -0.98 20.16 -2.52
N GLU A 26 -2.02 20.78 -1.96
CA GLU A 26 -2.63 21.99 -2.52
C GLU A 26 -1.65 23.18 -2.58
N ARG A 27 -0.76 23.34 -1.60
CA ARG A 27 0.30 24.36 -1.62
C ARG A 27 1.34 24.05 -2.72
N VAL A 28 1.72 22.78 -2.90
CA VAL A 28 2.58 22.37 -4.01
C VAL A 28 1.94 22.73 -5.34
N LEU A 29 0.65 22.43 -5.56
CA LEU A 29 -0.07 22.77 -6.78
C LEU A 29 -0.18 24.29 -7.01
N TYR A 30 -0.32 25.05 -5.94
CA TYR A 30 -0.37 26.52 -6.01
C TYR A 30 0.99 27.11 -6.43
N TYR A 31 2.10 26.71 -5.75
CA TYR A 31 3.45 27.23 -6.07
C TYR A 31 3.94 26.82 -7.45
N THR A 32 3.51 25.66 -7.93
CA THR A 32 3.84 25.19 -9.28
C THR A 32 2.90 25.73 -10.38
N GLY A 33 1.94 26.58 -10.02
CA GLY A 33 1.06 27.27 -10.98
C GLY A 33 -0.05 26.41 -11.58
N ILE A 34 -0.27 25.19 -11.09
CA ILE A 34 -1.37 24.32 -11.52
C ILE A 34 -2.72 24.84 -10.98
N SER A 35 -2.73 25.28 -9.74
CA SER A 35 -3.90 25.96 -9.14
C SER A 35 -3.66 27.46 -9.03
N HIS A 36 -4.65 28.26 -9.43
CA HIS A 36 -4.61 29.72 -9.29
C HIS A 36 -5.17 30.21 -7.95
N LYS A 37 -5.76 29.31 -7.17
CA LYS A 37 -6.31 29.59 -5.83
C LYS A 37 -5.77 28.54 -4.87
N ILE A 38 -5.50 28.99 -3.65
CA ILE A 38 -5.21 28.10 -2.55
C ILE A 38 -6.51 27.37 -2.19
N GLY A 39 -6.57 26.04 -2.45
CA GLY A 39 -7.67 25.18 -2.03
C GLY A 39 -7.61 24.98 -0.50
N GLU A 40 -8.67 25.36 0.21
CA GLU A 40 -8.81 25.04 1.63
C GLU A 40 -9.62 23.75 1.78
N VAL A 41 -9.08 22.79 2.54
CA VAL A 41 -9.72 21.49 2.77
C VAL A 41 -11.07 21.65 3.46
N HIS A 42 -11.18 22.60 4.40
CA HIS A 42 -12.41 22.86 5.15
C HIS A 42 -13.54 23.45 4.29
N ASP A 43 -13.20 24.03 3.15
CA ASP A 43 -14.18 24.62 2.22
C ASP A 43 -14.57 23.64 1.10
N GLY A 44 -14.07 22.40 1.11
CA GLY A 44 -14.30 21.42 0.06
C GLY A 44 -13.72 21.84 -1.31
N ALA A 45 -12.70 22.70 -1.31
CA ALA A 45 -12.14 23.31 -2.51
C ALA A 45 -10.81 22.64 -2.94
N ALA A 46 -10.41 21.51 -2.34
CA ALA A 46 -9.19 20.79 -2.65
C ALA A 46 -9.27 20.17 -4.06
N THR A 47 -8.22 20.38 -4.86
CA THR A 47 -8.16 19.92 -6.26
C THR A 47 -7.88 18.42 -6.36
N MET A 48 -7.07 17.87 -5.43
CA MET A 48 -6.69 16.46 -5.46
C MET A 48 -7.76 15.56 -4.85
N ASP A 49 -8.46 16.00 -3.81
CA ASP A 49 -9.62 15.31 -3.23
C ASP A 49 -10.87 15.65 -4.05
N TRP A 50 -11.03 15.03 -5.20
CA TRP A 50 -12.08 15.36 -6.19
C TRP A 50 -13.39 14.62 -5.96
N MET A 51 -13.40 13.53 -5.18
CA MET A 51 -14.62 12.80 -4.84
C MET A 51 -15.41 13.56 -3.77
N GLU A 52 -16.74 13.59 -3.91
CA GLU A 52 -17.63 14.19 -2.90
C GLU A 52 -17.38 13.61 -1.50
N GLN A 53 -17.14 12.28 -1.42
CA GLN A 53 -16.87 11.61 -0.15
C GLN A 53 -15.53 12.04 0.49
N GLU A 54 -14.50 12.31 -0.33
CA GLU A 54 -13.22 12.84 0.15
C GLU A 54 -13.42 14.25 0.76
N GLN A 55 -14.15 15.09 0.05
CA GLN A 55 -14.44 16.46 0.49
C GLN A 55 -15.32 16.52 1.74
N GLU A 56 -16.38 15.68 1.80
CA GLU A 56 -17.28 15.60 2.96
C GLU A 56 -16.58 15.08 4.21
N ARG A 57 -15.65 14.13 4.06
CA ARG A 57 -14.97 13.46 5.19
C ARG A 57 -13.62 14.09 5.52
N GLY A 58 -13.07 14.91 4.62
CA GLY A 58 -11.74 15.51 4.77
C GLY A 58 -10.59 14.52 4.72
N ILE A 59 -10.78 13.38 4.06
CA ILE A 59 -9.76 12.32 3.90
C ILE A 59 -9.61 11.96 2.43
N THR A 60 -8.37 11.70 2.00
CA THR A 60 -8.12 11.12 0.67
C THR A 60 -8.45 9.64 0.69
N ILE A 61 -9.27 9.18 -0.25
CA ILE A 61 -9.74 7.80 -0.39
C ILE A 61 -8.99 7.13 -1.54
N THR A 62 -8.91 7.81 -2.70
CA THR A 62 -8.26 7.29 -3.89
C THR A 62 -7.02 8.10 -4.24
N SER A 63 -5.96 7.42 -4.70
CA SER A 63 -4.77 8.11 -5.18
C SER A 63 -5.07 8.93 -6.43
N ALA A 64 -4.64 10.18 -6.46
CA ALA A 64 -4.74 11.07 -7.60
C ALA A 64 -3.35 11.39 -8.17
N ALA A 65 -3.22 11.38 -9.50
CA ALA A 65 -1.97 11.67 -10.16
C ALA A 65 -2.03 13.05 -10.83
N THR A 66 -1.01 13.86 -10.62
CA THR A 66 -0.89 15.19 -11.24
C THR A 66 0.55 15.43 -11.68
N LYS A 67 0.73 15.97 -12.88
CA LYS A 67 2.02 16.40 -13.39
C LYS A 67 2.17 17.90 -13.23
N THR A 68 3.31 18.32 -12.73
CA THR A 68 3.68 19.72 -12.56
C THR A 68 5.15 19.94 -12.92
N SER A 69 5.62 21.19 -12.83
CA SER A 69 7.03 21.52 -12.97
C SER A 69 7.49 22.48 -11.89
N TRP A 70 8.78 22.42 -11.57
CA TRP A 70 9.43 23.32 -10.63
C TRP A 70 10.77 23.79 -11.15
N GLN A 71 11.05 25.09 -11.00
CA GLN A 71 12.32 25.69 -11.39
C GLN A 71 13.29 25.61 -10.23
N TRP A 72 14.42 24.92 -10.44
CA TRP A 72 15.48 24.81 -9.45
C TRP A 72 16.85 24.88 -10.12
N ALA A 73 17.75 25.73 -9.60
CA ALA A 73 19.13 25.90 -10.09
C ALA A 73 19.20 26.07 -11.63
N ASP A 74 18.40 26.99 -12.16
CA ASP A 74 18.25 27.31 -13.60
C ASP A 74 17.78 26.14 -14.49
N GLN A 75 17.24 25.07 -13.88
CA GLN A 75 16.68 23.93 -14.59
C GLN A 75 15.19 23.76 -14.26
N GLU A 76 14.41 23.36 -15.26
CA GLU A 76 13.03 22.98 -15.08
C GLU A 76 12.91 21.48 -14.81
N TYR A 77 12.39 21.12 -13.64
CA TYR A 77 12.11 19.74 -13.25
C TYR A 77 10.65 19.40 -13.53
N ALA A 78 10.41 18.29 -14.21
CA ALA A 78 9.08 17.72 -14.37
C ALA A 78 8.77 16.82 -13.17
N ILE A 79 7.73 17.14 -12.43
CA ILE A 79 7.34 16.39 -11.22
C ILE A 79 5.98 15.74 -11.45
N ASN A 80 5.93 14.41 -11.39
CA ASN A 80 4.71 13.65 -11.31
C ASN A 80 4.43 13.38 -9.82
N ILE A 81 3.29 13.83 -9.33
CA ILE A 81 2.88 13.69 -7.94
C ILE A 81 1.74 12.68 -7.89
N ILE A 82 1.88 11.66 -7.05
CA ILE A 82 0.78 10.77 -6.68
C ILE A 82 0.43 11.06 -5.22
N ASP A 83 -0.77 11.61 -5.01
CA ASP A 83 -1.31 11.82 -3.67
C ASP A 83 -1.89 10.51 -3.15
N THR A 84 -1.38 10.00 -2.02
CA THR A 84 -1.77 8.70 -1.48
C THR A 84 -2.74 8.84 -0.32
N PRO A 85 -3.70 7.91 -0.12
CA PRO A 85 -4.54 7.90 1.06
C PRO A 85 -3.72 7.80 2.36
N GLY A 86 -4.24 8.38 3.43
CA GLY A 86 -3.64 8.28 4.76
C GLY A 86 -4.34 7.29 5.69
N HIS A 87 -5.47 6.70 5.29
CA HIS A 87 -6.26 5.82 6.14
C HIS A 87 -5.90 4.34 5.94
N VAL A 88 -5.85 3.57 7.03
CA VAL A 88 -5.44 2.15 7.02
C VAL A 88 -6.32 1.25 6.15
N ASP A 89 -7.61 1.56 6.00
CA ASP A 89 -8.51 0.80 5.13
C ASP A 89 -8.14 0.91 3.64
N PHE A 90 -7.29 1.89 3.28
CA PHE A 90 -6.82 2.16 1.92
C PHE A 90 -5.32 1.92 1.74
N THR A 91 -4.69 1.14 2.59
CA THR A 91 -3.25 0.80 2.51
C THR A 91 -2.85 0.24 1.15
N VAL A 92 -3.74 -0.48 0.50
CA VAL A 92 -3.52 -1.01 -0.86
C VAL A 92 -3.36 0.08 -1.91
N GLU A 93 -4.08 1.19 -1.78
CA GLU A 93 -3.88 2.37 -2.64
C GLU A 93 -2.47 2.96 -2.45
N VAL A 94 -1.98 2.97 -1.19
CA VAL A 94 -0.62 3.39 -0.87
C VAL A 94 0.39 2.45 -1.52
N GLU A 95 0.24 1.14 -1.36
CA GLU A 95 1.15 0.13 -1.94
C GLU A 95 1.21 0.22 -3.47
N ARG A 96 0.05 0.33 -4.13
CA ARG A 96 -0.02 0.51 -5.59
C ARG A 96 0.75 1.74 -6.05
N SER A 97 0.64 2.82 -5.29
CA SER A 97 1.34 4.06 -5.59
C SER A 97 2.83 3.94 -5.36
N LEU A 98 3.26 3.39 -4.21
CA LEU A 98 4.68 3.22 -3.86
C LEU A 98 5.44 2.38 -4.90
N ARG A 99 4.78 1.38 -5.48
CA ARG A 99 5.39 0.50 -6.51
C ARG A 99 5.82 1.25 -7.77
N VAL A 100 5.22 2.38 -8.05
CA VAL A 100 5.47 3.18 -9.26
C VAL A 100 6.14 4.52 -8.99
N LEU A 101 6.60 4.76 -7.75
CA LEU A 101 7.27 5.98 -7.34
C LEU A 101 8.79 5.77 -7.29
N ASP A 102 9.53 6.85 -7.53
CA ASP A 102 10.98 6.89 -7.36
C ASP A 102 11.36 7.50 -6.02
N GLY A 103 10.48 8.27 -5.39
CA GLY A 103 10.73 8.88 -4.10
C GLY A 103 9.45 9.31 -3.39
N VAL A 104 9.52 9.57 -2.10
CA VAL A 104 8.38 9.96 -1.27
C VAL A 104 8.73 11.16 -0.40
N VAL A 105 7.76 12.07 -0.24
CA VAL A 105 7.73 13.08 0.81
C VAL A 105 6.84 12.54 1.94
N ALA A 106 7.47 12.14 3.05
CA ALA A 106 6.79 11.62 4.22
C ALA A 106 6.47 12.77 5.19
N LEU A 107 5.18 13.02 5.43
CA LEU A 107 4.72 14.07 6.33
C LEU A 107 4.50 13.54 7.74
N TYR A 108 4.99 14.30 8.71
CA TYR A 108 4.77 14.08 10.14
C TYR A 108 4.15 15.32 10.76
N CYS A 109 3.36 15.14 11.81
CA CYS A 109 2.81 16.25 12.55
C CYS A 109 3.79 16.70 13.64
N ALA A 110 4.06 18.01 13.74
CA ALA A 110 4.98 18.55 14.75
C ALA A 110 4.51 18.33 16.19
N VAL A 111 3.23 18.03 16.41
CA VAL A 111 2.63 17.82 17.73
C VAL A 111 2.51 16.34 18.07
N SER A 112 1.97 15.52 17.16
CA SER A 112 1.73 14.09 17.42
C SER A 112 2.90 13.17 17.05
N GLY A 113 3.87 13.65 16.27
CA GLY A 113 5.04 12.86 15.89
C GLY A 113 4.71 11.68 14.98
N VAL A 114 5.27 10.51 15.29
CA VAL A 114 5.03 9.26 14.58
C VAL A 114 3.80 8.57 15.17
N GLU A 115 2.82 8.31 14.34
CA GLU A 115 1.61 7.55 14.65
C GLU A 115 1.67 6.16 14.00
N PRO A 116 0.87 5.17 14.42
CA PRO A 116 0.90 3.80 13.86
C PRO A 116 0.71 3.72 12.35
N GLN A 117 -0.11 4.63 11.81
CA GLN A 117 -0.25 4.74 10.35
C GLN A 117 1.05 5.16 9.69
N SER A 118 1.84 6.03 10.34
CA SER A 118 3.17 6.40 9.85
C SER A 118 4.10 5.19 9.81
N GLU A 119 4.04 4.31 10.84
CA GLU A 119 4.83 3.07 10.87
C GLU A 119 4.45 2.13 9.72
N THR A 120 3.15 1.97 9.46
CA THR A 120 2.67 1.08 8.40
C THR A 120 3.12 1.57 7.02
N VAL A 121 2.93 2.87 6.74
CA VAL A 121 3.37 3.47 5.47
C VAL A 121 4.90 3.44 5.35
N PHE A 122 5.63 3.64 6.46
CA PHE A 122 7.09 3.58 6.47
C PHE A 122 7.59 2.18 6.12
N ARG A 123 7.02 1.12 6.73
CA ARG A 123 7.36 -0.28 6.39
C ARG A 123 7.06 -0.61 4.93
N GLN A 124 5.99 -0.06 4.36
CA GLN A 124 5.70 -0.21 2.93
C GLN A 124 6.74 0.49 2.07
N MET A 125 7.19 1.71 2.43
CA MET A 125 8.29 2.39 1.74
C MET A 125 9.59 1.57 1.79
N ASP A 126 9.91 0.94 2.92
CA ASP A 126 11.09 0.05 3.05
C ASP A 126 10.96 -1.20 2.18
N ARG A 127 9.79 -1.84 2.19
CA ARG A 127 9.52 -3.02 1.36
C ARG A 127 9.75 -2.74 -0.12
N TYR A 128 9.30 -1.59 -0.61
CA TYR A 128 9.47 -1.19 -2.01
C TYR A 128 10.77 -0.42 -2.27
N LYS A 129 11.65 -0.30 -1.27
CA LYS A 129 12.95 0.40 -1.33
C LYS A 129 12.82 1.80 -1.93
N VAL A 130 11.84 2.58 -1.46
CA VAL A 130 11.58 3.93 -1.97
C VAL A 130 12.32 4.96 -1.15
N PRO A 131 13.29 5.70 -1.73
CA PRO A 131 13.96 6.82 -1.10
C PRO A 131 12.98 7.92 -0.65
N ARG A 132 13.30 8.57 0.46
CA ARG A 132 12.35 9.50 1.09
C ARG A 132 13.02 10.70 1.74
N ILE A 133 12.26 11.78 1.81
CA ILE A 133 12.54 12.95 2.63
C ILE A 133 11.39 13.15 3.61
N GLY A 134 11.67 13.66 4.80
CA GLY A 134 10.66 13.95 5.81
C GLY A 134 10.26 15.41 5.84
N PHE A 135 9.01 15.69 6.12
CA PHE A 135 8.49 17.04 6.33
C PHE A 135 7.65 17.09 7.60
N VAL A 136 8.17 17.73 8.64
CA VAL A 136 7.46 17.99 9.90
C VAL A 136 6.58 19.22 9.72
N ASN A 137 5.30 18.97 9.54
CA ASN A 137 4.27 19.96 9.28
C ASN A 137 3.58 20.43 10.56
N LYS A 138 2.85 21.54 10.47
CA LYS A 138 2.08 22.15 11.58
C LYS A 138 2.98 22.72 12.69
N MET A 139 4.14 23.28 12.33
CA MET A 139 5.04 23.98 13.26
C MET A 139 4.39 25.19 13.95
N ASP A 140 3.26 25.67 13.44
CA ASP A 140 2.44 26.75 13.97
C ASP A 140 1.48 26.34 15.09
N ARG A 141 1.38 25.04 15.40
CA ARG A 141 0.46 24.52 16.44
C ARG A 141 1.10 24.53 17.81
N SER A 142 0.27 24.73 18.84
CA SER A 142 0.72 24.63 20.24
C SER A 142 1.21 23.21 20.54
N GLY A 143 2.36 23.09 21.18
CA GLY A 143 3.04 21.82 21.46
C GLY A 143 3.90 21.30 20.30
N ALA A 144 4.14 22.10 19.24
CA ALA A 144 4.99 21.71 18.13
C ALA A 144 6.47 21.63 18.55
N ASP A 145 7.09 20.46 18.35
CA ASP A 145 8.50 20.21 18.61
C ASP A 145 9.14 19.41 17.49
N TYR A 146 9.95 20.10 16.68
CA TYR A 146 10.62 19.52 15.52
C TYR A 146 11.65 18.44 15.89
N PHE A 147 12.46 18.70 16.90
CA PHE A 147 13.52 17.76 17.29
C PHE A 147 12.97 16.53 17.99
N ALA A 148 11.91 16.69 18.79
CA ALA A 148 11.23 15.55 19.40
C ALA A 148 10.65 14.61 18.32
N VAL A 149 10.11 15.14 17.22
CA VAL A 149 9.61 14.33 16.11
C VAL A 149 10.76 13.58 15.40
N ILE A 150 11.93 14.18 15.25
CA ILE A 150 13.10 13.50 14.66
C ILE A 150 13.52 12.31 15.53
N GLU A 151 13.58 12.49 16.85
CA GLU A 151 13.91 11.39 17.77
C GLU A 151 12.81 10.29 17.74
N ASP A 152 11.55 10.68 17.67
CA ASP A 152 10.41 9.75 17.50
C ASP A 152 10.55 8.91 16.22
N ILE A 153 10.99 9.51 15.11
CA ILE A 153 11.25 8.80 13.84
C ILE A 153 12.39 7.80 14.02
N LYS A 154 13.48 8.18 14.69
CA LYS A 154 14.61 7.27 14.96
C LYS A 154 14.20 6.09 15.85
N GLU A 155 13.50 6.38 16.95
CA GLU A 155 13.12 5.37 17.94
C GLU A 155 12.05 4.39 17.41
N LYS A 156 11.00 4.92 16.78
CA LYS A 156 9.84 4.10 16.37
C LYS A 156 9.98 3.48 14.98
N LEU A 157 10.64 4.19 14.07
CA LEU A 157 10.78 3.72 12.68
C LEU A 157 12.16 3.11 12.41
N GLY A 158 13.14 3.29 13.30
CA GLY A 158 14.51 2.83 13.10
C GLY A 158 15.23 3.56 11.95
N ALA A 159 14.69 4.70 11.50
CA ALA A 159 15.25 5.46 10.38
C ALA A 159 16.37 6.38 10.85
N ASN A 160 17.42 6.52 10.05
CA ASN A 160 18.45 7.52 10.29
C ASN A 160 17.96 8.91 9.85
N ALA A 161 17.06 9.48 10.68
CA ALA A 161 16.47 10.79 10.45
C ALA A 161 17.45 11.89 10.85
N ILE A 162 17.78 12.79 9.93
CA ILE A 162 18.77 13.85 10.13
C ILE A 162 18.10 15.20 9.87
N ALA A 163 18.28 16.13 10.81
CA ALA A 163 17.84 17.51 10.63
C ALA A 163 18.67 18.17 9.52
N VAL A 164 18.00 18.74 8.53
CA VAL A 164 18.62 19.59 7.50
C VAL A 164 18.21 21.05 7.65
N GLN A 165 17.37 21.33 8.64
CA GLN A 165 16.92 22.67 9.00
C GLN A 165 16.86 22.82 10.51
N VAL A 166 16.94 24.07 10.98
CA VAL A 166 16.66 24.47 12.36
C VAL A 166 15.52 25.49 12.31
N PRO A 167 14.38 25.26 13.00
CA PRO A 167 13.26 26.20 12.97
C PRO A 167 13.60 27.52 13.66
N ILE A 168 13.15 28.65 13.09
CA ILE A 168 13.23 29.97 13.71
C ILE A 168 11.90 30.27 14.39
N GLY A 169 11.88 30.11 15.70
CA GLY A 169 10.66 30.12 16.50
C GLY A 169 9.88 28.82 16.45
N SER A 170 8.86 28.72 17.28
CA SER A 170 7.92 27.59 17.36
C SER A 170 6.52 28.09 17.63
N GLU A 171 5.52 27.27 17.35
CA GLU A 171 4.11 27.60 17.56
C GLU A 171 3.74 28.92 16.85
N GLU A 172 3.09 29.85 17.54
CA GLU A 172 2.70 31.15 16.99
C GLU A 172 3.88 32.00 16.52
N THR A 173 5.08 31.73 17.08
CA THR A 173 6.31 32.47 16.73
C THR A 173 7.08 31.87 15.56
N PHE A 174 6.63 30.73 15.01
CA PHE A 174 7.30 30.08 13.88
C PHE A 174 7.24 30.98 12.63
N ARG A 175 8.40 31.45 12.17
CA ARG A 175 8.49 32.40 11.06
C ARG A 175 9.41 32.01 9.93
N GLY A 176 10.36 31.08 10.17
CA GLY A 176 11.35 30.70 9.18
C GLY A 176 12.18 29.51 9.62
N VAL A 177 13.24 29.26 8.89
CA VAL A 177 14.19 28.16 9.15
C VAL A 177 15.62 28.61 8.87
N VAL A 178 16.59 27.98 9.50
CA VAL A 178 17.98 28.00 9.09
C VAL A 178 18.23 26.73 8.29
N ASP A 179 18.65 26.84 7.06
CA ASP A 179 19.04 25.72 6.21
C ASP A 179 20.49 25.32 6.51
N LEU A 180 20.70 24.07 6.94
CA LEU A 180 22.01 23.58 7.36
C LEU A 180 22.95 23.25 6.19
N VAL A 181 22.43 23.08 4.96
CA VAL A 181 23.23 22.84 3.78
C VAL A 181 23.84 24.14 3.27
N THR A 182 23.01 25.19 3.18
CA THR A 182 23.47 26.52 2.71
C THR A 182 24.03 27.38 3.83
N ASN A 183 23.73 27.08 5.09
CA ASN A 183 24.01 27.86 6.27
C ASN A 183 23.39 29.28 6.22
N GLU A 184 22.18 29.35 5.69
CA GLU A 184 21.42 30.59 5.52
C GLU A 184 20.12 30.53 6.31
N ALA A 185 19.74 31.66 6.95
CA ALA A 185 18.46 31.78 7.63
C ALA A 185 17.43 32.42 6.70
N VAL A 186 16.27 31.76 6.56
CA VAL A 186 15.22 32.13 5.61
C VAL A 186 13.92 32.41 6.35
N ILE A 187 13.30 33.56 6.04
CA ILE A 187 11.96 33.94 6.54
C ILE A 187 11.03 34.14 5.35
N TRP A 188 9.88 33.45 5.34
CA TRP A 188 8.88 33.60 4.27
C TRP A 188 8.02 34.84 4.48
N ASN A 189 7.70 35.51 3.36
CA ASN A 189 6.86 36.70 3.36
C ASN A 189 5.38 36.28 3.45
N GLU A 190 4.69 36.73 4.50
CA GLU A 190 3.28 36.40 4.72
C GLU A 190 2.31 37.16 3.78
N HIS A 191 2.72 38.33 3.25
CA HIS A 191 1.88 39.15 2.40
C HIS A 191 1.64 38.57 1.01
N ASP A 192 2.53 37.71 0.55
CA ASP A 192 2.44 37.04 -0.76
C ASP A 192 2.20 35.54 -0.66
N PHE A 193 1.68 35.06 0.47
CA PHE A 193 1.47 33.65 0.77
C PHE A 193 2.75 32.82 0.72
N GLY A 194 3.87 33.39 1.14
CA GLY A 194 5.16 32.70 1.18
C GLY A 194 5.82 32.52 -0.19
N MET A 195 5.35 33.19 -1.25
CA MET A 195 5.98 33.06 -2.57
C MET A 195 7.39 33.63 -2.61
N THR A 196 7.67 34.64 -1.80
CA THR A 196 9.02 35.19 -1.62
C THR A 196 9.52 34.98 -0.20
N TYR A 197 10.83 35.01 -0.06
CA TYR A 197 11.50 34.91 1.24
C TYR A 197 12.66 35.90 1.34
N GLU A 198 13.05 36.20 2.56
CA GLU A 198 14.20 37.03 2.87
C GLU A 198 15.29 36.17 3.53
N VAL A 199 16.53 36.38 3.12
CA VAL A 199 17.69 35.79 3.77
C VAL A 199 18.15 36.77 4.84
N ILE A 200 18.24 36.31 6.07
CA ILE A 200 18.70 37.09 7.23
C ILE A 200 19.92 36.46 7.87
N ASP A 201 20.57 37.19 8.76
CA ASP A 201 21.61 36.60 9.60
C ASP A 201 21.02 35.56 10.57
N ILE A 202 21.80 34.52 10.83
CA ILE A 202 21.38 33.46 11.77
C ILE A 202 21.19 34.10 13.17
N PRO A 203 19.99 33.97 13.77
CA PRO A 203 19.72 34.50 15.09
C PRO A 203 20.75 34.02 16.14
N GLU A 204 21.17 34.89 17.01
CA GLU A 204 22.26 34.63 17.96
C GLU A 204 21.95 33.44 18.89
N ASP A 205 20.71 33.31 19.30
CA ASP A 205 20.19 32.23 20.13
C ASP A 205 20.16 30.85 19.44
N LEU A 206 20.26 30.81 18.13
CA LEU A 206 20.25 29.56 17.34
C LEU A 206 21.64 29.13 16.86
N LYS A 207 22.67 29.98 16.95
CA LYS A 207 24.02 29.70 16.43
C LYS A 207 24.61 28.39 16.95
N GLU A 208 24.49 28.14 18.25
CA GLU A 208 25.00 26.91 18.87
C GLU A 208 24.27 25.69 18.37
N THR A 209 22.93 25.72 18.30
CA THR A 209 22.10 24.63 17.77
C THR A 209 22.39 24.39 16.29
N VAL A 210 22.54 25.44 15.50
CA VAL A 210 22.86 25.34 14.06
C VAL A 210 24.22 24.67 13.87
N LEU A 211 25.23 25.05 14.66
CA LEU A 211 26.56 24.45 14.58
C LEU A 211 26.51 22.95 14.92
N GLU A 212 25.89 22.59 16.03
CA GLU A 212 25.73 21.20 16.47
C GLU A 212 25.01 20.34 15.41
N ARG A 213 23.88 20.83 14.89
CA ARG A 213 23.08 20.08 13.92
C ARG A 213 23.75 19.99 12.54
N ARG A 214 24.50 21.02 12.15
CA ARG A 214 25.30 20.99 10.94
C ARG A 214 26.44 19.96 11.04
N GLU A 215 27.11 19.89 12.20
CA GLU A 215 28.14 18.87 12.47
C GLU A 215 27.55 17.45 12.37
N GLN A 216 26.38 17.20 12.97
CA GLN A 216 25.67 15.92 12.87
C GLN A 216 25.31 15.56 11.42
N LEU A 217 24.88 16.55 10.61
CA LEU A 217 24.61 16.35 9.19
C LEU A 217 25.90 15.99 8.43
N LEU A 218 26.97 16.70 8.68
CA LEU A 218 28.27 16.44 8.03
C LEU A 218 28.81 15.07 8.38
N GLU A 219 28.75 14.67 9.66
CA GLU A 219 29.14 13.33 10.12
C GLU A 219 28.34 12.24 9.38
N ALA A 220 27.02 12.41 9.26
CA ALA A 220 26.14 11.43 8.61
C ALA A 220 26.40 11.27 7.10
N ILE A 221 26.95 12.28 6.42
CA ILE A 221 27.19 12.26 4.96
C ILE A 221 28.67 12.13 4.58
N ALA A 222 29.59 12.24 5.53
CA ALA A 222 31.03 12.19 5.26
C ALA A 222 31.48 10.87 4.65
N GLU A 223 30.79 9.76 4.93
CA GLU A 223 31.13 8.42 4.39
C GLU A 223 30.90 8.28 2.88
N TYR A 224 30.13 9.20 2.26
CA TYR A 224 29.74 9.10 0.85
C TYR A 224 30.74 9.72 -0.13
N ASP A 225 31.77 10.42 0.36
CA ASP A 225 32.81 11.01 -0.47
C ASP A 225 34.12 11.09 0.31
N GLU A 226 35.19 10.45 -0.17
CA GLU A 226 36.50 10.46 0.49
C GLU A 226 37.04 11.87 0.69
N SER A 227 36.83 12.79 -0.29
CA SER A 227 37.27 14.18 -0.15
C SER A 227 36.46 14.97 0.86
N LEU A 228 35.16 14.63 1.02
CA LEU A 228 34.30 15.21 2.03
C LEU A 228 34.73 14.76 3.43
N MET A 229 35.08 13.49 3.58
CA MET A 229 35.58 12.93 4.84
C MET A 229 36.91 13.58 5.26
N GLU A 230 37.85 13.76 4.33
CA GLU A 230 39.10 14.46 4.60
C GLU A 230 38.84 15.90 5.06
N LYS A 231 38.00 16.64 4.35
CA LYS A 231 37.64 18.03 4.70
C LYS A 231 36.91 18.12 6.03
N PHE A 232 36.04 17.16 6.33
CA PHE A 232 35.32 17.13 7.61
C PHE A 232 36.27 17.06 8.81
N PHE A 233 37.37 16.31 8.70
CA PHE A 233 38.36 16.19 9.76
C PHE A 233 39.39 17.32 9.77
N GLU A 234 39.75 17.89 8.62
CA GLU A 234 40.79 18.91 8.50
C GLU A 234 40.23 20.34 8.62
N ASP A 235 39.18 20.65 7.88
CA ASP A 235 38.56 21.98 7.83
C ASP A 235 37.09 21.87 7.35
N PRO A 236 36.12 21.62 8.26
CA PRO A 236 34.70 21.51 7.92
C PRO A 236 34.12 22.73 7.22
N ASP A 237 34.69 23.92 7.44
CA ASP A 237 34.25 25.17 6.81
C ASP A 237 34.62 25.27 5.32
N SER A 238 35.56 24.45 4.86
CA SER A 238 35.94 24.36 3.43
C SER A 238 34.95 23.56 2.60
N ILE A 239 34.00 22.86 3.20
CA ILE A 239 32.99 22.05 2.53
C ILE A 239 31.97 22.97 1.84
N THR A 240 31.88 22.87 0.52
CA THR A 240 30.94 23.65 -0.27
C THR A 240 29.52 23.11 -0.17
N LYS A 241 28.54 23.98 -0.40
CA LYS A 241 27.12 23.56 -0.45
C LYS A 241 26.82 22.57 -1.56
N GLU A 242 27.56 22.62 -2.66
CA GLU A 242 27.46 21.68 -3.77
C GLU A 242 27.92 20.27 -3.38
N GLU A 243 29.04 20.16 -2.66
CA GLU A 243 29.56 18.90 -2.13
C GLU A 243 28.57 18.32 -1.10
N MET A 244 28.06 19.15 -0.18
CA MET A 244 27.03 18.70 0.77
C MET A 244 25.76 18.18 0.05
N ARG A 245 25.26 18.92 -0.95
CA ARG A 245 24.09 18.48 -1.72
C ARG A 245 24.31 17.16 -2.43
N ALA A 246 25.49 16.95 -3.02
CA ALA A 246 25.84 15.71 -3.70
C ALA A 246 25.87 14.52 -2.71
N ALA A 247 26.49 14.71 -1.55
CA ALA A 247 26.58 13.68 -0.51
C ALA A 247 25.21 13.35 0.11
N VAL A 248 24.41 14.37 0.47
CA VAL A 248 23.04 14.17 0.95
C VAL A 248 22.20 13.40 -0.07
N ARG A 249 22.31 13.77 -1.37
CA ARG A 249 21.60 13.05 -2.43
C ARG A 249 22.03 11.59 -2.53
N ALA A 250 23.32 11.30 -2.48
CA ALA A 250 23.85 9.94 -2.52
C ALA A 250 23.28 9.12 -1.34
N ALA A 251 23.34 9.66 -0.14
CA ALA A 251 22.84 9.04 1.08
C ALA A 251 21.31 8.83 1.08
N VAL A 252 20.53 9.74 0.49
CA VAL A 252 19.07 9.60 0.32
C VAL A 252 18.75 8.52 -0.71
N CYS A 253 19.43 8.52 -1.86
CA CYS A 253 19.21 7.53 -2.91
C CYS A 253 19.56 6.10 -2.45
N ASP A 254 20.56 5.97 -1.58
CA ASP A 254 20.94 4.71 -0.93
C ASP A 254 20.07 4.37 0.31
N MET A 255 19.16 5.26 0.68
CA MET A 255 18.28 5.14 1.86
C MET A 255 19.01 5.09 3.21
N SER A 256 20.26 5.48 3.28
CA SER A 256 21.07 5.50 4.52
C SER A 256 20.70 6.63 5.45
N ILE A 257 20.18 7.74 4.91
CA ILE A 257 19.66 8.85 5.70
C ILE A 257 18.27 9.27 5.23
N MET A 258 17.53 9.90 6.12
CA MET A 258 16.27 10.57 5.82
C MET A 258 16.39 12.04 6.25
N PRO A 259 16.62 12.99 5.32
CA PRO A 259 16.69 14.39 5.65
C PRO A 259 15.30 14.91 6.04
N ILE A 260 15.22 15.60 7.16
CA ILE A 260 13.97 16.11 7.73
C ILE A 260 13.90 17.62 7.55
N TYR A 261 12.83 18.07 6.93
CA TYR A 261 12.43 19.47 6.76
C TYR A 261 11.34 19.84 7.75
N CYS A 262 11.11 21.12 7.97
CA CYS A 262 10.00 21.59 8.81
C CYS A 262 9.27 22.78 8.22
N GLY A 263 8.00 22.94 8.61
CA GLY A 263 7.19 24.04 8.13
C GLY A 263 5.74 24.01 8.61
N SER A 264 4.95 24.89 8.05
CA SER A 264 3.51 24.93 8.20
C SER A 264 2.87 25.17 6.84
N ALA A 265 2.33 24.12 6.24
CA ALA A 265 1.63 24.21 4.97
C ALA A 265 0.42 25.16 5.09
N PHE A 266 -0.30 25.14 6.21
CA PHE A 266 -1.41 26.05 6.47
C PHE A 266 -1.00 27.53 6.49
N LYS A 267 0.16 27.84 7.07
CA LYS A 267 0.73 29.19 7.10
C LYS A 267 1.63 29.51 5.89
N ASN A 268 1.65 28.64 4.88
CA ASN A 268 2.42 28.83 3.64
C ASN A 268 3.93 28.96 3.88
N LYS A 269 4.51 28.20 4.81
CA LYS A 269 5.92 28.26 5.20
C LYS A 269 6.57 26.88 5.02
N GLY A 270 7.70 26.80 4.32
CA GLY A 270 8.53 25.61 4.21
C GLY A 270 8.22 24.68 3.02
N VAL A 271 7.11 24.81 2.34
CA VAL A 271 6.72 23.91 1.24
C VAL A 271 7.62 24.07 0.01
N GLN A 272 8.10 25.29 -0.28
CA GLN A 272 9.04 25.53 -1.37
C GLN A 272 10.38 24.82 -1.12
N ALA A 273 10.87 24.86 0.13
CA ALA A 273 12.09 24.14 0.50
C ALA A 273 11.96 22.63 0.29
N VAL A 274 10.76 22.07 0.52
CA VAL A 274 10.47 20.66 0.18
C VAL A 274 10.50 20.41 -1.32
N LEU A 275 9.96 21.32 -2.14
CA LEU A 275 10.05 21.21 -3.61
C LEU A 275 11.49 21.26 -4.11
N ASP A 276 12.32 22.16 -3.54
CA ASP A 276 13.74 22.23 -3.82
C ASP A 276 14.45 20.92 -3.42
N ALA A 277 14.10 20.37 -2.26
CA ALA A 277 14.62 19.08 -1.79
C ALA A 277 14.21 17.91 -2.70
N VAL A 278 12.97 17.88 -3.17
CA VAL A 278 12.50 16.89 -4.16
C VAL A 278 13.38 16.94 -5.42
N CYS A 279 13.65 18.12 -5.95
CA CYS A 279 14.49 18.28 -7.12
C CYS A 279 15.95 17.86 -6.86
N THR A 280 16.48 18.22 -5.67
CA THR A 280 17.89 18.04 -5.33
C THR A 280 18.19 16.62 -4.87
N PHE A 281 17.39 16.05 -3.98
CA PHE A 281 17.75 14.85 -3.21
C PHE A 281 17.01 13.58 -3.66
N LEU A 282 15.76 13.67 -4.14
CA LEU A 282 15.08 12.47 -4.59
C LEU A 282 15.59 11.98 -5.94
N PRO A 283 15.60 10.66 -6.18
CA PRO A 283 16.10 10.10 -7.43
C PRO A 283 15.25 10.48 -8.64
N SER A 284 15.89 10.48 -9.79
CA SER A 284 15.26 10.46 -11.10
C SER A 284 15.04 9.02 -11.57
N PRO A 285 14.24 8.76 -12.61
CA PRO A 285 14.14 7.43 -13.19
C PRO A 285 15.49 6.82 -13.66
N LEU A 286 16.53 7.63 -13.85
CA LEU A 286 17.89 7.17 -14.23
C LEU A 286 18.71 6.70 -13.02
N ASP A 287 18.39 7.15 -11.82
CA ASP A 287 19.11 6.80 -10.59
C ASP A 287 18.57 5.48 -9.98
N VAL A 288 17.37 5.07 -10.39
CA VAL A 288 16.76 3.81 -9.96
C VAL A 288 17.29 2.67 -10.82
N GLU A 289 17.51 1.51 -10.20
CA GLU A 289 17.95 0.32 -10.93
C GLU A 289 17.04 -0.01 -12.12
N ALA A 290 17.64 -0.57 -13.18
CA ALA A 290 16.86 -1.06 -14.33
C ALA A 290 15.79 -2.05 -13.86
N ILE A 291 14.55 -1.85 -14.31
CA ILE A 291 13.46 -2.69 -13.85
C ILE A 291 13.67 -4.13 -14.32
N GLU A 292 13.57 -5.05 -13.38
CA GLU A 292 13.66 -6.48 -13.62
C GLU A 292 12.29 -7.08 -13.93
N GLY A 293 12.30 -8.11 -14.74
CA GLY A 293 11.11 -8.87 -15.08
C GLY A 293 11.50 -10.23 -15.65
N THR A 294 10.51 -11.03 -15.98
CA THR A 294 10.70 -12.38 -16.53
C THR A 294 10.10 -12.42 -17.93
N ASN A 295 10.83 -13.01 -18.86
CA ASN A 295 10.28 -13.25 -20.18
C ASN A 295 9.23 -14.37 -20.11
N PRO A 296 7.97 -14.14 -20.49
CA PRO A 296 6.90 -15.13 -20.31
C PRO A 296 7.05 -16.35 -21.23
N ASN A 297 7.92 -16.30 -22.25
CA ASN A 297 8.13 -17.40 -23.18
C ASN A 297 9.33 -18.29 -22.80
N THR A 298 10.39 -17.71 -22.22
CA THR A 298 11.61 -18.41 -21.86
C THR A 298 11.78 -18.65 -20.37
N GLU A 299 10.99 -17.95 -19.53
CA GLU A 299 11.09 -17.91 -18.07
C GLU A 299 12.45 -17.39 -17.56
N GLU A 300 13.21 -16.70 -18.42
CA GLU A 300 14.50 -16.11 -18.07
C GLU A 300 14.31 -14.67 -17.55
N PRO A 301 15.12 -14.24 -16.56
CA PRO A 301 15.10 -12.87 -16.08
C PRO A 301 15.61 -11.90 -17.16
N GLU A 302 14.92 -10.81 -17.34
CA GLU A 302 15.27 -9.72 -18.24
C GLU A 302 15.24 -8.38 -17.52
N LYS A 303 16.07 -7.42 -17.98
CA LYS A 303 16.08 -6.04 -17.47
C LYS A 303 15.70 -5.06 -18.58
N ARG A 304 15.02 -3.99 -18.20
CA ARG A 304 14.72 -2.85 -19.07
C ARG A 304 15.34 -1.59 -18.50
N LYS A 305 16.08 -0.86 -19.33
CA LYS A 305 16.64 0.44 -18.97
C LYS A 305 15.61 1.55 -19.14
N PRO A 306 15.65 2.59 -18.34
CA PRO A 306 14.78 3.76 -18.50
C PRO A 306 15.23 4.61 -19.72
N SER A 307 15.06 4.08 -20.91
CA SER A 307 15.44 4.68 -22.18
C SER A 307 14.31 4.59 -23.19
N VAL A 308 14.15 5.63 -24.02
CA VAL A 308 13.17 5.63 -25.13
C VAL A 308 13.54 4.64 -26.24
N ASP A 309 14.81 4.25 -26.32
CA ASP A 309 15.32 3.33 -27.34
C ASP A 309 15.11 1.86 -26.97
N ASP A 310 14.84 1.55 -25.69
CA ASP A 310 14.52 0.20 -25.23
C ASP A 310 13.09 -0.19 -25.62
N PRO A 311 12.79 -1.50 -25.73
CA PRO A 311 11.43 -1.95 -25.96
C PRO A 311 10.47 -1.44 -24.87
N PHE A 312 9.27 -1.05 -25.27
CA PHE A 312 8.27 -0.52 -24.36
C PHE A 312 7.87 -1.55 -23.30
N ALA A 313 7.89 -1.13 -22.04
CA ALA A 313 7.34 -1.86 -20.91
C ALA A 313 6.77 -0.89 -19.87
N ALA A 314 5.57 -1.20 -19.39
CA ALA A 314 4.87 -0.41 -18.39
C ALA A 314 4.04 -1.29 -17.45
N LEU A 315 3.82 -0.79 -16.23
CA LEU A 315 3.02 -1.42 -15.21
C LEU A 315 1.72 -0.63 -14.99
N ALA A 316 0.58 -1.31 -15.11
CA ALA A 316 -0.71 -0.75 -14.79
C ALA A 316 -0.92 -0.81 -13.27
N PHE A 317 -0.97 0.34 -12.60
CA PHE A 317 -1.06 0.40 -11.14
C PHE A 317 -2.45 0.81 -10.60
N LYS A 318 -3.30 1.37 -11.46
CA LYS A 318 -4.66 1.76 -11.07
C LYS A 318 -5.61 1.68 -12.25
N ILE A 319 -6.79 1.12 -12.01
CA ILE A 319 -7.93 1.19 -12.93
C ILE A 319 -8.99 2.10 -12.30
N ALA A 320 -9.59 2.95 -13.09
CA ALA A 320 -10.70 3.80 -12.67
C ALA A 320 -11.81 3.79 -13.72
N THR A 321 -13.04 3.98 -13.30
CA THR A 321 -14.18 4.12 -14.21
C THR A 321 -14.56 5.59 -14.32
N ASP A 322 -14.44 6.14 -15.51
CA ASP A 322 -14.83 7.50 -15.81
C ASP A 322 -16.19 7.52 -16.53
N PRO A 323 -17.13 8.39 -16.12
CA PRO A 323 -18.47 8.44 -16.73
C PRO A 323 -18.48 8.76 -18.22
N TYR A 324 -17.46 9.47 -18.74
CA TYR A 324 -17.40 9.97 -20.11
C TYR A 324 -16.54 9.13 -21.05
N VAL A 325 -15.39 8.67 -20.57
CA VAL A 325 -14.43 7.91 -21.38
C VAL A 325 -14.42 6.42 -21.07
N GLY A 326 -15.15 6.00 -20.05
CA GLY A 326 -15.25 4.61 -19.63
C GLY A 326 -14.04 4.17 -18.79
N ARG A 327 -13.50 3.01 -19.07
CA ARG A 327 -12.38 2.43 -18.33
C ARG A 327 -11.07 3.17 -18.61
N LEU A 328 -10.49 3.73 -17.58
CA LEU A 328 -9.24 4.48 -17.58
C LEU A 328 -8.17 3.68 -16.82
N ALA A 329 -7.08 3.33 -17.48
CA ALA A 329 -5.96 2.61 -16.88
C ALA A 329 -4.77 3.53 -16.68
N PHE A 330 -4.34 3.69 -15.43
CA PHE A 330 -3.13 4.43 -15.06
C PHE A 330 -1.95 3.48 -15.11
N PHE A 331 -0.88 3.91 -15.74
CA PHE A 331 0.34 3.12 -15.84
C PHE A 331 1.59 3.99 -15.78
N ARG A 332 2.68 3.38 -15.32
CA ARG A 332 4.02 3.95 -15.41
C ARG A 332 4.78 3.25 -16.54
N ALA A 333 5.33 4.04 -17.47
CA ALA A 333 6.27 3.57 -18.48
C ALA A 333 7.67 3.48 -17.88
N TYR A 334 8.26 2.29 -17.88
CA TYR A 334 9.62 2.07 -17.37
C TYR A 334 10.64 2.14 -18.49
N SER A 335 10.26 1.73 -19.71
CA SER A 335 11.15 1.75 -20.89
C SER A 335 10.37 2.05 -22.15
N GLY A 336 11.07 2.47 -23.19
CA GLY A 336 10.53 2.68 -24.51
C GLY A 336 9.61 3.88 -24.65
N LYS A 337 8.87 3.86 -25.74
CA LYS A 337 7.89 4.87 -26.12
C LYS A 337 6.59 4.21 -26.58
N LEU A 338 5.45 4.82 -26.24
CA LEU A 338 4.13 4.38 -26.62
C LEU A 338 3.36 5.53 -27.26
N ASP A 339 2.93 5.36 -28.50
CA ASP A 339 2.11 6.34 -29.23
C ASP A 339 0.61 6.01 -29.12
N ALA A 340 -0.23 7.05 -29.08
CA ALA A 340 -1.68 6.87 -29.13
C ALA A 340 -2.11 6.16 -30.41
N GLY A 341 -3.05 5.24 -30.29
CA GLY A 341 -3.55 4.41 -31.41
C GLY A 341 -2.74 3.14 -31.66
N SER A 342 -1.62 2.91 -30.97
CA SER A 342 -0.79 1.71 -31.10
C SER A 342 -1.35 0.49 -30.36
N TYR A 343 -0.68 -0.64 -30.52
CA TYR A 343 -1.02 -1.89 -29.86
C TYR A 343 0.07 -2.25 -28.85
N VAL A 344 -0.34 -2.85 -27.74
CA VAL A 344 0.53 -3.43 -26.71
C VAL A 344 0.10 -4.87 -26.41
N LEU A 345 1.01 -5.66 -25.90
CA LEU A 345 0.75 -6.97 -25.33
C LEU A 345 0.36 -6.83 -23.86
N ASN A 346 -0.79 -7.35 -23.46
CA ASN A 346 -1.12 -7.59 -22.06
C ASN A 346 -0.56 -8.96 -21.69
N THR A 347 0.43 -9.00 -20.83
CA THR A 347 1.19 -10.24 -20.54
C THR A 347 0.38 -11.27 -19.76
N ARG A 348 -0.56 -10.83 -18.89
CA ARG A 348 -1.44 -11.74 -18.15
C ARG A 348 -2.39 -12.50 -19.06
N SER A 349 -3.05 -11.79 -19.99
CA SER A 349 -4.04 -12.40 -20.89
C SER A 349 -3.43 -12.98 -22.17
N GLY A 350 -2.17 -12.64 -22.46
CA GLY A 350 -1.50 -12.99 -23.74
C GLY A 350 -2.10 -12.32 -24.97
N LYS A 351 -2.97 -11.31 -24.79
CA LYS A 351 -3.70 -10.66 -25.88
C LYS A 351 -3.12 -9.29 -26.22
N LYS A 352 -3.20 -8.97 -27.51
CA LYS A 352 -2.95 -7.60 -27.97
C LYS A 352 -4.14 -6.72 -27.65
N GLU A 353 -3.86 -5.58 -27.04
CA GLU A 353 -4.85 -4.56 -26.76
C GLU A 353 -4.50 -3.26 -27.48
N ARG A 354 -5.52 -2.58 -27.99
CA ARG A 354 -5.33 -1.30 -28.69
C ARG A 354 -5.55 -0.15 -27.74
N ILE A 355 -4.56 0.73 -27.65
CA ILE A 355 -4.67 1.99 -26.94
C ILE A 355 -5.33 3.01 -27.84
N SER A 356 -6.54 3.45 -27.49
CA SER A 356 -7.26 4.41 -28.32
C SER A 356 -6.79 5.85 -28.07
N ARG A 357 -6.58 6.23 -26.80
CA ARG A 357 -6.11 7.57 -26.38
C ARG A 357 -5.21 7.48 -25.18
N LEU A 358 -4.31 8.43 -25.09
CA LEU A 358 -3.41 8.64 -23.96
C LEU A 358 -3.73 9.99 -23.30
N TYR A 359 -3.64 10.05 -21.99
CA TYR A 359 -3.92 11.24 -21.22
C TYR A 359 -2.83 11.52 -20.19
N GLN A 360 -2.43 12.78 -20.11
CA GLN A 360 -1.77 13.31 -18.94
C GLN A 360 -2.84 13.75 -17.95
N MET A 361 -2.81 13.21 -16.74
CA MET A 361 -3.80 13.50 -15.72
C MET A 361 -3.40 14.70 -14.87
N HIS A 362 -4.39 15.50 -14.48
CA HIS A 362 -4.30 16.50 -13.42
C HIS A 362 -5.51 16.31 -12.52
N SER A 363 -5.34 15.49 -11.48
CA SER A 363 -6.44 14.99 -10.65
C SER A 363 -7.48 14.28 -11.54
N ASN A 364 -8.70 14.82 -11.69
CA ASN A 364 -9.76 14.28 -12.54
C ASN A 364 -9.77 14.86 -13.98
N LYS A 365 -8.92 15.86 -14.28
CA LYS A 365 -8.86 16.46 -15.61
C LYS A 365 -7.96 15.65 -16.53
N GLN A 366 -8.44 15.37 -17.74
CA GLN A 366 -7.78 14.54 -18.74
C GLN A 366 -7.26 15.41 -19.88
N ASN A 367 -5.94 15.56 -19.99
CA ASN A 367 -5.30 16.27 -21.09
C ASN A 367 -4.79 15.26 -22.12
N PRO A 368 -5.34 15.24 -23.36
CA PRO A 368 -4.89 14.31 -24.37
C PRO A 368 -3.42 14.53 -24.75
N ILE A 369 -2.66 13.44 -24.84
CA ILE A 369 -1.26 13.43 -25.30
C ILE A 369 -1.08 12.46 -26.44
N SER A 370 -0.08 12.70 -27.29
CA SER A 370 0.21 11.88 -28.45
C SER A 370 1.07 10.67 -28.13
N SER A 371 1.94 10.77 -27.14
CA SER A 371 2.84 9.70 -26.75
C SER A 371 3.21 9.78 -25.27
N VAL A 372 3.68 8.64 -24.75
CA VAL A 372 4.25 8.45 -23.42
C VAL A 372 5.63 7.84 -23.60
N GLU A 373 6.60 8.31 -22.82
CA GLU A 373 7.99 7.87 -22.88
C GLU A 373 8.42 7.27 -21.53
N ALA A 374 9.54 6.55 -21.50
CA ALA A 374 10.14 6.01 -20.29
C ALA A 374 10.17 7.08 -19.18
N GLY A 375 9.83 6.68 -17.93
CA GLY A 375 9.76 7.56 -16.77
C GLY A 375 8.47 8.39 -16.66
N ASP A 376 7.52 8.30 -17.60
CA ASP A 376 6.24 8.98 -17.50
C ASP A 376 5.21 8.15 -16.75
N ILE A 377 4.29 8.88 -16.06
CA ILE A 377 3.05 8.35 -15.51
C ILE A 377 1.91 8.94 -16.35
N ALA A 378 1.06 8.07 -16.90
CA ALA A 378 -0.03 8.47 -17.77
C ALA A 378 -1.25 7.57 -17.58
N ALA A 379 -2.37 7.96 -18.19
CA ALA A 379 -3.56 7.16 -18.27
C ALA A 379 -3.94 6.86 -19.71
N ALA A 380 -4.56 5.71 -19.95
CA ALA A 380 -5.01 5.31 -21.26
C ALA A 380 -6.40 4.70 -21.26
N VAL A 381 -7.11 4.83 -22.37
CA VAL A 381 -8.38 4.18 -22.63
C VAL A 381 -8.27 3.26 -23.86
N GLY A 382 -9.11 2.24 -23.88
CA GLY A 382 -9.17 1.25 -24.95
C GLY A 382 -8.89 -0.18 -24.51
N PHE A 383 -8.35 -0.37 -23.33
CA PHE A 383 -8.14 -1.69 -22.73
C PHE A 383 -9.44 -2.40 -22.40
N LYS A 384 -9.50 -3.68 -22.76
CA LYS A 384 -10.67 -4.53 -22.51
C LYS A 384 -10.55 -5.40 -21.26
N ASP A 385 -9.34 -5.92 -21.01
CA ASP A 385 -9.09 -6.92 -19.96
C ASP A 385 -7.82 -6.60 -19.13
N LEU A 386 -7.44 -5.35 -19.07
CA LEU A 386 -6.29 -4.92 -18.25
C LEU A 386 -6.71 -4.80 -16.77
N ARG A 387 -5.92 -5.31 -15.85
CA ARG A 387 -6.14 -5.21 -14.39
C ARG A 387 -5.01 -4.45 -13.71
N THR A 388 -5.27 -4.01 -12.50
CA THR A 388 -4.22 -3.47 -11.63
C THR A 388 -3.16 -4.54 -11.38
N GLY A 389 -1.88 -4.20 -11.56
CA GLY A 389 -0.74 -5.12 -11.49
C GLY A 389 -0.34 -5.76 -12.82
N ASP A 390 -1.14 -5.63 -13.88
CA ASP A 390 -0.78 -6.18 -15.19
C ASP A 390 0.38 -5.40 -15.83
N THR A 391 1.26 -6.13 -16.52
CA THR A 391 2.28 -5.55 -17.38
C THR A 391 1.76 -5.39 -18.80
N ILE A 392 2.00 -4.23 -19.41
CA ILE A 392 1.81 -3.97 -20.82
C ILE A 392 3.16 -3.70 -21.50
N CYS A 393 3.45 -4.37 -22.60
CA CYS A 393 4.76 -4.27 -23.23
C CYS A 393 4.71 -4.40 -24.75
N ASP A 394 5.87 -4.22 -25.39
CA ASP A 394 6.07 -4.53 -26.81
C ASP A 394 5.87 -6.03 -27.07
N GLU A 395 5.12 -6.36 -28.13
CA GLU A 395 4.81 -7.74 -28.47
C GLU A 395 6.03 -8.59 -28.85
N LYS A 396 7.01 -7.96 -29.48
CA LYS A 396 8.21 -8.66 -29.96
C LYS A 396 9.22 -8.93 -28.86
N HIS A 397 9.14 -8.15 -27.77
CA HIS A 397 10.03 -8.22 -26.63
C HIS A 397 9.19 -8.33 -25.35
N PRO A 398 8.46 -9.44 -25.16
CA PRO A 398 7.57 -9.58 -24.02
C PRO A 398 8.36 -9.70 -22.71
N ILE A 399 7.88 -8.99 -21.69
CA ILE A 399 8.41 -9.04 -20.33
C ILE A 399 7.25 -8.95 -19.35
N VAL A 400 7.27 -9.74 -18.29
CA VAL A 400 6.38 -9.62 -17.14
C VAL A 400 7.17 -8.94 -16.03
N LEU A 401 6.79 -7.74 -15.69
CA LEU A 401 7.32 -7.04 -14.53
C LEU A 401 6.76 -7.68 -13.27
N GLU A 402 7.43 -7.54 -12.14
CA GLU A 402 6.96 -8.10 -10.88
C GLU A 402 5.51 -7.68 -10.60
N SER A 403 4.66 -8.67 -10.33
CA SER A 403 3.24 -8.47 -10.06
C SER A 403 3.03 -7.93 -8.65
N MET A 404 2.03 -7.06 -8.50
CA MET A 404 1.56 -6.63 -7.18
C MET A 404 0.75 -7.75 -6.53
N THR A 405 1.01 -8.02 -5.27
CA THR A 405 0.17 -8.89 -4.43
C THR A 405 -0.70 -8.05 -3.52
N PHE A 406 -1.94 -8.48 -3.32
CA PHE A 406 -2.91 -7.74 -2.53
C PHE A 406 -3.39 -8.59 -1.36
N PRO A 407 -3.56 -8.01 -0.15
CA PRO A 407 -4.06 -8.73 1.00
C PRO A 407 -5.51 -9.19 0.79
N ASP A 408 -5.87 -10.29 1.42
CA ASP A 408 -7.25 -10.76 1.43
C ASP A 408 -8.13 -9.85 2.30
N PRO A 409 -9.38 -9.60 1.90
CA PRO A 409 -10.31 -8.80 2.69
C PRO A 409 -10.68 -9.48 4.00
N VAL A 410 -10.79 -8.71 5.07
CA VAL A 410 -10.99 -9.21 6.45
C VAL A 410 -12.41 -9.06 6.97
N ILE A 411 -13.24 -8.23 6.35
CA ILE A 411 -14.63 -7.98 6.72
C ILE A 411 -15.56 -8.20 5.54
N GLY A 412 -16.74 -8.75 5.79
CA GLY A 412 -17.81 -8.92 4.81
C GLY A 412 -19.09 -8.21 5.24
N LEU A 413 -19.87 -7.78 4.27
CA LEU A 413 -21.17 -7.14 4.46
C LEU A 413 -22.17 -7.70 3.44
N ALA A 414 -23.28 -8.24 3.93
CA ALA A 414 -24.37 -8.64 3.04
C ALA A 414 -25.14 -7.40 2.56
N ILE A 415 -25.39 -7.30 1.28
CA ILE A 415 -26.15 -6.22 0.67
C ILE A 415 -27.27 -6.75 -0.21
N GLU A 416 -28.39 -6.05 -0.20
CA GLU A 416 -29.54 -6.36 -1.05
C GLU A 416 -30.08 -5.06 -1.70
N PRO A 417 -30.43 -5.06 -2.98
CA PRO A 417 -31.04 -3.87 -3.59
C PRO A 417 -32.42 -3.67 -2.99
N LYS A 418 -32.77 -2.42 -2.65
CA LYS A 418 -34.14 -2.09 -2.17
C LYS A 418 -35.22 -2.35 -3.21
N SER A 419 -34.87 -2.36 -4.47
CA SER A 419 -35.77 -2.64 -5.59
C SER A 419 -35.21 -3.74 -6.49
N GLN A 420 -36.03 -4.73 -6.80
CA GLN A 420 -35.64 -5.81 -7.72
C GLN A 420 -35.25 -5.32 -9.11
N LYS A 421 -35.75 -4.14 -9.52
CA LYS A 421 -35.37 -3.48 -10.78
C LYS A 421 -33.92 -3.00 -10.81
N ASP A 422 -33.29 -2.87 -9.65
CA ASP A 422 -31.91 -2.37 -9.51
C ASP A 422 -30.90 -3.52 -9.40
N LEU A 423 -31.34 -4.79 -9.45
CA LEU A 423 -30.47 -5.95 -9.34
C LEU A 423 -29.38 -5.96 -10.43
N ASP A 424 -29.76 -5.71 -11.69
CA ASP A 424 -28.81 -5.66 -12.80
C ASP A 424 -27.81 -4.49 -12.63
N LYS A 425 -28.29 -3.34 -12.17
CA LYS A 425 -27.42 -2.19 -11.91
C LYS A 425 -26.48 -2.45 -10.73
N LEU A 426 -26.96 -3.13 -9.68
CA LEU A 426 -26.13 -3.55 -8.55
C LEU A 426 -24.99 -4.46 -9.05
N GLY A 427 -25.31 -5.49 -9.83
CA GLY A 427 -24.32 -6.40 -10.42
C GLY A 427 -23.29 -5.67 -11.26
N MET A 428 -23.72 -4.76 -12.15
CA MET A 428 -22.81 -3.94 -12.95
C MET A 428 -21.96 -3.00 -12.11
N GLY A 429 -22.53 -2.34 -11.09
CA GLY A 429 -21.81 -1.45 -10.20
C GLY A 429 -20.74 -2.19 -9.41
N LEU A 430 -21.11 -3.32 -8.82
CA LEU A 430 -20.18 -4.17 -8.05
C LEU A 430 -19.04 -4.70 -8.92
N ALA A 431 -19.33 -5.16 -10.14
CA ALA A 431 -18.30 -5.63 -11.06
C ALA A 431 -17.28 -4.53 -11.39
N LYS A 432 -17.74 -3.29 -11.65
CA LYS A 432 -16.85 -2.16 -11.93
C LYS A 432 -16.01 -1.80 -10.71
N LEU A 433 -16.61 -1.74 -9.52
CA LEU A 433 -15.89 -1.44 -8.28
C LEU A 433 -14.83 -2.52 -7.96
N ALA A 434 -15.13 -3.79 -8.22
CA ALA A 434 -14.17 -4.88 -8.09
C ALA A 434 -13.03 -4.86 -9.14
N GLU A 435 -13.25 -4.24 -10.31
CA GLU A 435 -12.18 -4.01 -11.27
C GLU A 435 -11.24 -2.88 -10.84
N GLU A 436 -11.77 -1.88 -10.12
CA GLU A 436 -10.98 -0.75 -9.61
C GLU A 436 -10.13 -1.12 -8.40
N ASP A 437 -10.70 -1.92 -7.50
CA ASP A 437 -10.07 -2.29 -6.22
C ASP A 437 -9.89 -3.81 -6.11
N PRO A 438 -8.66 -4.31 -6.20
CA PRO A 438 -8.36 -5.73 -6.10
C PRO A 438 -8.60 -6.33 -4.71
N THR A 439 -8.74 -5.51 -3.66
CA THR A 439 -9.08 -5.96 -2.29
C THR A 439 -10.58 -5.99 -2.03
N PHE A 440 -11.36 -5.45 -2.94
CA PHE A 440 -12.80 -5.53 -2.90
C PHE A 440 -13.27 -6.79 -3.62
N ARG A 441 -13.96 -7.67 -2.89
CA ARG A 441 -14.49 -8.93 -3.43
C ARG A 441 -16.01 -8.97 -3.33
N VAL A 442 -16.61 -9.60 -4.30
CA VAL A 442 -18.07 -9.82 -4.37
C VAL A 442 -18.32 -11.30 -4.49
N ARG A 443 -19.12 -11.86 -3.60
CA ARG A 443 -19.58 -13.24 -3.61
C ARG A 443 -21.09 -13.27 -3.54
N TYR A 444 -21.70 -14.07 -4.36
CA TYR A 444 -23.11 -14.45 -4.20
C TYR A 444 -23.19 -15.69 -3.34
N ASP A 445 -23.92 -15.62 -2.24
CA ASP A 445 -24.18 -16.72 -1.34
C ASP A 445 -25.49 -17.40 -1.75
N GLU A 446 -25.37 -18.60 -2.30
CA GLU A 446 -26.51 -19.37 -2.81
C GLU A 446 -27.41 -19.86 -1.69
N ASP A 447 -26.86 -20.13 -0.48
CA ASP A 447 -27.60 -20.67 0.65
C ASP A 447 -28.49 -19.59 1.28
N THR A 448 -27.97 -18.36 1.40
CA THR A 448 -28.70 -17.22 1.98
C THR A 448 -29.38 -16.36 0.92
N ASN A 449 -29.09 -16.58 -0.37
CA ASN A 449 -29.55 -15.78 -1.51
C ASN A 449 -29.15 -14.29 -1.40
N GLN A 450 -27.99 -14.03 -0.79
CA GLN A 450 -27.48 -12.69 -0.54
C GLN A 450 -26.20 -12.41 -1.32
N THR A 451 -26.01 -11.14 -1.72
CA THR A 451 -24.73 -10.67 -2.23
C THR A 451 -23.87 -10.20 -1.06
N VAL A 452 -22.73 -10.84 -0.83
CA VAL A 452 -21.76 -10.47 0.19
C VAL A 452 -20.62 -9.70 -0.49
N ILE A 453 -20.38 -8.49 -0.02
CA ILE A 453 -19.22 -7.68 -0.39
C ILE A 453 -18.18 -7.78 0.73
N SER A 454 -16.90 -7.90 0.37
CA SER A 454 -15.80 -8.01 1.34
C SER A 454 -14.74 -6.97 1.06
N GLY A 455 -14.14 -6.43 2.12
CA GLY A 455 -13.13 -5.35 2.05
C GLY A 455 -12.18 -5.34 3.25
N MET A 456 -11.31 -4.32 3.30
CA MET A 456 -10.24 -4.20 4.29
C MET A 456 -10.71 -3.64 5.65
N GLY A 457 -11.85 -2.94 5.69
CA GLY A 457 -12.39 -2.36 6.92
C GLY A 457 -13.80 -1.83 6.74
N GLU A 458 -14.41 -1.38 7.86
CA GLU A 458 -15.77 -0.83 7.86
C GLU A 458 -15.89 0.39 6.95
N LEU A 459 -14.94 1.32 7.05
CA LEU A 459 -14.92 2.54 6.25
C LEU A 459 -14.81 2.22 4.75
N HIS A 460 -13.99 1.22 4.40
CA HIS A 460 -13.85 0.79 3.00
C HIS A 460 -15.20 0.34 2.44
N LEU A 461 -15.91 -0.55 3.13
CA LEU A 461 -17.23 -1.03 2.68
C LEU A 461 -18.30 0.06 2.69
N GLU A 462 -18.28 0.96 3.67
CA GLU A 462 -19.18 2.12 3.73
C GLU A 462 -19.02 3.02 2.50
N ILE A 463 -17.78 3.28 2.07
CA ILE A 463 -17.49 4.06 0.88
C ILE A 463 -17.96 3.34 -0.39
N ILE A 464 -17.74 2.03 -0.49
CA ILE A 464 -18.23 1.23 -1.62
C ILE A 464 -19.77 1.32 -1.72
N VAL A 465 -20.47 1.16 -0.60
CA VAL A 465 -21.94 1.28 -0.56
C VAL A 465 -22.40 2.68 -0.94
N ASP A 466 -21.72 3.70 -0.45
CA ASP A 466 -22.04 5.08 -0.79
C ASP A 466 -21.78 5.38 -2.29
N ARG A 467 -20.69 4.84 -2.87
CA ARG A 467 -20.44 4.90 -4.31
C ARG A 467 -21.55 4.22 -5.13
N LEU A 468 -22.06 3.07 -4.68
CA LEU A 468 -23.21 2.41 -5.32
C LEU A 468 -24.43 3.34 -5.37
N ARG A 469 -24.70 4.08 -4.29
CA ARG A 469 -25.80 5.04 -4.21
C ARG A 469 -25.57 6.26 -5.12
N ARG A 470 -24.38 6.88 -5.03
CA ARG A 470 -24.09 8.16 -5.73
C ARG A 470 -23.78 7.97 -7.21
N GLU A 471 -22.92 7.02 -7.57
CA GLU A 471 -22.45 6.84 -8.94
C GLU A 471 -23.42 5.97 -9.75
N PHE A 472 -23.87 4.84 -9.18
CA PHE A 472 -24.69 3.87 -9.88
C PHE A 472 -26.22 4.04 -9.65
N LYS A 473 -26.60 4.94 -8.75
CA LYS A 473 -28.00 5.22 -8.37
C LYS A 473 -28.73 3.95 -7.91
N VAL A 474 -28.06 3.12 -7.10
CA VAL A 474 -28.58 1.89 -6.51
C VAL A 474 -28.69 2.05 -5.01
N GLU A 475 -29.92 1.98 -4.50
CA GLU A 475 -30.17 1.92 -3.06
C GLU A 475 -30.10 0.47 -2.57
N VAL A 476 -29.33 0.23 -1.51
CA VAL A 476 -29.19 -1.09 -0.89
C VAL A 476 -29.60 -1.10 0.57
N ASN A 477 -30.07 -2.25 1.03
CA ASN A 477 -30.17 -2.60 2.44
C ASN A 477 -28.87 -3.28 2.84
N GLU A 478 -28.35 -2.95 3.99
CA GLU A 478 -27.10 -3.49 4.55
C GLU A 478 -27.46 -4.47 5.65
N GLY A 479 -26.87 -5.67 5.59
CA GLY A 479 -26.96 -6.68 6.65
C GLY A 479 -25.97 -6.39 7.79
N ALA A 480 -25.88 -7.29 8.75
CA ALA A 480 -24.87 -7.20 9.79
C ALA A 480 -23.47 -7.50 9.22
N PRO A 481 -22.42 -6.78 9.64
CA PRO A 481 -21.06 -7.10 9.27
C PRO A 481 -20.68 -8.52 9.69
N GLN A 482 -19.93 -9.22 8.83
CA GLN A 482 -19.45 -10.57 9.07
C GLN A 482 -17.92 -10.58 9.03
N VAL A 483 -17.33 -11.35 9.92
CA VAL A 483 -15.88 -11.55 9.98
C VAL A 483 -15.49 -12.65 9.02
N ASN A 484 -14.47 -12.41 8.21
CA ASN A 484 -13.87 -13.44 7.37
C ASN A 484 -12.90 -14.27 8.22
N TYR A 485 -13.40 -15.36 8.77
CA TYR A 485 -12.58 -16.37 9.45
C TYR A 485 -11.74 -17.15 8.43
N LYS A 486 -10.73 -17.86 8.94
CA LYS A 486 -9.93 -18.82 8.17
C LYS A 486 -9.85 -20.14 8.91
N GLU A 487 -9.33 -21.16 8.24
CA GLU A 487 -9.06 -22.45 8.87
C GLU A 487 -7.55 -22.73 8.79
N ALA A 488 -7.03 -23.48 9.76
CA ALA A 488 -5.64 -23.93 9.76
C ALA A 488 -5.57 -25.37 10.23
N LEU A 489 -4.60 -26.14 9.71
CA LEU A 489 -4.30 -27.50 10.15
C LEU A 489 -3.24 -27.43 11.23
N THR A 490 -3.41 -28.17 12.34
CA THR A 490 -2.45 -28.14 13.46
C THR A 490 -1.69 -29.44 13.66
N ALA A 491 -2.07 -30.52 13.00
CA ALA A 491 -1.39 -31.80 13.08
C ALA A 491 -1.03 -32.34 11.70
N LYS A 492 0.09 -33.08 11.64
CA LYS A 492 0.51 -33.82 10.45
C LYS A 492 -0.20 -35.18 10.40
N VAL A 493 -0.69 -35.54 9.23
CA VAL A 493 -1.43 -36.78 8.99
C VAL A 493 -0.94 -37.41 7.69
N GLU A 494 -0.61 -38.70 7.75
CA GLU A 494 -0.39 -39.49 6.55
C GLU A 494 -1.70 -40.11 6.07
N HIS A 495 -1.99 -39.99 4.79
CA HIS A 495 -3.19 -40.54 4.18
C HIS A 495 -2.89 -41.16 2.83
N ARG A 496 -3.63 -42.24 2.53
CA ARG A 496 -3.62 -42.87 1.21
C ARG A 496 -4.99 -42.76 0.62
N GLU A 497 -5.10 -42.11 -0.54
CA GLU A 497 -6.36 -41.98 -1.26
C GLU A 497 -6.29 -42.74 -2.59
N ARG A 498 -7.34 -43.46 -2.89
CA ARG A 498 -7.47 -44.24 -4.11
C ARG A 498 -8.76 -43.95 -4.85
N LEU A 499 -8.65 -43.26 -5.94
CA LEU A 499 -9.76 -43.02 -6.87
C LEU A 499 -9.84 -44.14 -7.89
N LYS A 500 -10.95 -44.89 -7.90
CA LYS A 500 -11.25 -45.89 -8.93
C LYS A 500 -12.71 -45.72 -9.35
N LYS A 501 -12.93 -45.08 -10.49
CA LYS A 501 -14.27 -44.90 -11.08
C LYS A 501 -14.29 -45.55 -12.44
N GLN A 502 -15.18 -46.53 -12.64
CA GLN A 502 -15.40 -47.25 -13.91
C GLN A 502 -16.87 -47.08 -14.30
N SER A 503 -17.12 -46.37 -15.40
CA SER A 503 -18.47 -46.23 -15.99
C SER A 503 -18.37 -46.42 -17.50
N GLY A 504 -18.61 -47.62 -17.97
CA GLY A 504 -18.90 -47.95 -19.37
C GLY A 504 -17.96 -47.36 -20.44
N GLY A 505 -16.61 -47.45 -20.30
CA GLY A 505 -15.61 -46.90 -21.20
C GLY A 505 -14.27 -46.73 -20.51
N SER A 506 -13.45 -45.72 -20.90
CA SER A 506 -12.16 -45.41 -20.25
C SER A 506 -12.43 -44.99 -18.80
N GLY A 507 -11.87 -45.74 -17.84
CA GLY A 507 -11.96 -45.48 -16.40
C GLY A 507 -11.12 -44.27 -15.93
N LEU A 508 -11.27 -43.92 -14.66
CA LEU A 508 -10.39 -43.02 -13.93
C LEU A 508 -9.72 -43.80 -12.78
N PHE A 509 -8.39 -43.79 -12.78
CA PHE A 509 -7.60 -44.41 -11.73
C PHE A 509 -6.51 -43.44 -11.25
N ALA A 510 -6.44 -43.22 -9.95
CA ALA A 510 -5.33 -42.55 -9.27
C ALA A 510 -5.19 -43.17 -7.86
N ASP A 511 -3.97 -43.37 -7.41
CA ASP A 511 -3.66 -43.86 -6.09
C ASP A 511 -2.41 -43.12 -5.62
N MET A 512 -2.53 -42.39 -4.52
CA MET A 512 -1.44 -41.61 -3.95
C MET A 512 -1.41 -41.69 -2.44
N GLN A 513 -0.21 -41.68 -1.88
CA GLN A 513 0.04 -41.56 -0.46
C GLN A 513 0.76 -40.26 -0.18
N PHE A 514 0.25 -39.51 0.76
CA PHE A 514 0.77 -38.17 1.07
C PHE A 514 0.70 -37.86 2.56
N GLU A 515 1.54 -36.95 3.00
CA GLU A 515 1.47 -36.28 4.30
C GLU A 515 0.83 -34.92 4.11
N LEU A 516 -0.13 -34.59 4.96
CA LEU A 516 -0.82 -33.31 5.03
C LEU A 516 -0.67 -32.73 6.43
N GLY A 517 -0.40 -31.43 6.54
CA GLY A 517 -0.32 -30.75 7.84
C GLY A 517 0.00 -29.27 7.73
N PRO A 518 0.38 -28.64 8.86
CA PRO A 518 0.78 -27.23 8.88
C PRO A 518 2.05 -27.04 8.02
N ALA A 519 2.17 -25.87 7.40
CA ALA A 519 3.38 -25.46 6.70
C ALA A 519 4.54 -25.28 7.69
N ASP A 520 5.78 -25.49 7.20
CA ASP A 520 6.97 -25.32 8.02
C ASP A 520 7.23 -23.83 8.31
N GLU A 521 7.85 -23.51 9.46
CA GLU A 521 8.18 -22.13 9.84
C GLU A 521 9.03 -21.42 8.79
N GLU A 522 10.02 -22.12 8.23
CA GLU A 522 10.89 -21.59 7.17
C GLU A 522 10.09 -21.18 5.91
N PHE A 523 9.07 -21.96 5.55
CA PHE A 523 8.18 -21.61 4.44
C PHE A 523 7.34 -20.38 4.76
N LEU A 524 6.82 -20.27 5.98
CA LEU A 524 6.02 -19.13 6.43
C LEU A 524 6.84 -17.84 6.51
N GLU A 525 8.14 -17.95 6.71
CA GLU A 525 9.06 -16.80 6.72
C GLU A 525 9.56 -16.42 5.32
N SER A 526 9.36 -17.28 4.31
CA SER A 526 9.79 -17.01 2.94
C SER A 526 9.10 -15.77 2.34
N GLU A 527 9.81 -15.06 1.48
CA GLU A 527 9.27 -13.89 0.76
C GLU A 527 8.08 -14.28 -0.10
N ASP A 528 8.11 -15.42 -0.78
CA ASP A 528 7.01 -15.89 -1.63
C ASP A 528 5.72 -16.14 -0.86
N PHE A 529 5.80 -16.60 0.39
CA PHE A 529 4.63 -16.75 1.24
C PHE A 529 4.16 -15.38 1.77
N LYS A 530 5.07 -14.57 2.31
CA LYS A 530 4.76 -13.22 2.83
C LYS A 530 4.16 -12.32 1.77
N ASP A 531 4.60 -12.48 0.53
CA ASP A 531 4.07 -11.78 -0.64
C ASP A 531 2.76 -12.38 -1.18
N GLY A 532 2.27 -13.47 -0.58
CA GLY A 532 1.03 -14.13 -1.01
C GLY A 532 1.13 -14.86 -2.36
N LYS A 533 2.34 -15.00 -2.92
CA LYS A 533 2.58 -15.68 -4.22
C LYS A 533 2.29 -17.17 -4.13
N VAL A 534 2.63 -17.79 -3.00
CA VAL A 534 2.48 -19.24 -2.77
C VAL A 534 1.89 -19.49 -1.38
N LYS A 535 0.76 -20.19 -1.32
CA LYS A 535 0.10 -20.59 -0.05
C LYS A 535 0.31 -22.07 0.29
N LEU A 536 0.55 -22.91 -0.73
CA LEU A 536 0.76 -24.36 -0.58
C LEU A 536 2.25 -24.69 -0.62
N GLN A 537 2.79 -25.18 0.49
CA GLN A 537 4.09 -25.83 0.52
C GLN A 537 3.95 -27.25 -0.05
N PHE A 538 4.35 -27.43 -1.30
CA PHE A 538 4.20 -28.70 -2.00
C PHE A 538 5.55 -29.41 -2.19
N GLU A 539 5.69 -30.61 -1.66
CA GLU A 539 6.89 -31.44 -1.78
C GLU A 539 6.61 -32.69 -2.61
N TRP A 540 7.45 -32.92 -3.62
CA TRP A 540 7.41 -34.13 -4.44
C TRP A 540 8.46 -35.12 -3.98
N GLY A 541 8.03 -36.14 -3.24
CA GLY A 541 8.88 -37.18 -2.66
C GLY A 541 8.81 -38.55 -3.39
N ILE A 542 8.20 -38.63 -4.57
CA ILE A 542 8.05 -39.86 -5.32
C ILE A 542 9.41 -40.34 -5.83
N VAL A 543 9.76 -41.59 -5.47
CA VAL A 543 11.01 -42.26 -5.91
C VAL A 543 10.64 -43.48 -6.76
N GLY A 544 11.42 -43.77 -7.79
CA GLY A 544 11.28 -44.99 -8.63
C GLY A 544 10.11 -44.94 -9.65
N GLY A 545 9.49 -43.77 -9.89
CA GLY A 545 8.48 -43.63 -10.93
C GLY A 545 7.10 -44.22 -10.60
N ALA A 546 6.77 -44.36 -9.32
CA ALA A 546 5.47 -44.88 -8.88
C ALA A 546 4.30 -44.04 -9.40
N ILE A 547 4.49 -42.71 -9.49
CA ILE A 547 3.65 -41.78 -10.19
C ILE A 547 4.51 -40.94 -11.16
N ASP A 548 4.06 -40.78 -12.39
CA ASP A 548 4.79 -39.98 -13.38
C ASP A 548 4.80 -38.50 -12.98
N LYS A 549 5.93 -37.84 -13.20
CA LYS A 549 6.12 -36.40 -12.85
C LYS A 549 5.12 -35.46 -13.55
N ASN A 550 4.57 -35.87 -14.68
CA ASN A 550 3.52 -35.12 -15.39
C ASN A 550 2.24 -34.94 -14.56
N TYR A 551 2.02 -35.77 -13.54
CA TYR A 551 0.87 -35.65 -12.63
C TYR A 551 1.15 -34.75 -11.43
N GLN A 552 2.39 -34.29 -11.24
CA GLN A 552 2.76 -33.39 -10.14
C GLN A 552 1.91 -32.11 -10.13
N LYS A 553 1.78 -31.45 -11.29
CA LYS A 553 1.00 -30.22 -11.40
C LYS A 553 -0.49 -30.46 -11.15
N PRO A 554 -1.17 -31.41 -11.76
CA PRO A 554 -2.57 -31.75 -11.46
C PRO A 554 -2.84 -32.05 -9.98
N ILE A 555 -1.93 -32.77 -9.33
CA ILE A 555 -2.03 -33.06 -7.88
C ILE A 555 -1.91 -31.77 -7.07
N LYS A 556 -0.89 -30.95 -7.36
CA LYS A 556 -0.72 -29.64 -6.72
C LYS A 556 -1.94 -28.75 -6.90
N ASP A 557 -2.46 -28.65 -8.12
CA ASP A 557 -3.65 -27.85 -8.45
C ASP A 557 -4.88 -28.37 -7.70
N GLY A 558 -5.02 -29.70 -7.54
CA GLY A 558 -6.07 -30.34 -6.76
C GLY A 558 -6.05 -29.90 -5.29
N PHE A 559 -4.89 -29.97 -4.64
CA PHE A 559 -4.75 -29.53 -3.25
C PHE A 559 -4.92 -28.02 -3.11
N THR A 560 -4.33 -27.24 -4.02
CA THR A 560 -4.48 -25.77 -4.00
C THR A 560 -5.93 -25.33 -4.08
N SER A 561 -6.74 -25.94 -4.94
CA SER A 561 -8.15 -25.62 -5.09
C SER A 561 -8.99 -25.95 -3.83
N MET A 562 -8.50 -26.85 -2.99
CA MET A 562 -9.19 -27.20 -1.72
C MET A 562 -8.87 -26.23 -0.59
N MET A 563 -7.83 -25.40 -0.74
CA MET A 563 -7.51 -24.36 0.27
C MET A 563 -8.56 -23.26 0.32
N ASP A 564 -9.32 -23.05 -0.75
CA ASP A 564 -10.37 -22.04 -0.77
C ASP A 564 -11.59 -22.43 0.09
N ASN A 565 -11.75 -23.73 0.40
CA ASN A 565 -12.86 -24.26 1.18
C ASN A 565 -12.33 -25.26 2.23
N GLY A 566 -12.20 -24.79 3.46
CA GLY A 566 -11.80 -25.62 4.59
C GLY A 566 -12.86 -26.67 4.97
N VAL A 567 -12.53 -27.49 5.97
CA VAL A 567 -13.33 -28.66 6.37
C VAL A 567 -14.19 -28.45 7.60
N LEU A 568 -14.03 -27.33 8.34
CA LEU A 568 -14.83 -27.05 9.55
C LEU A 568 -16.10 -26.27 9.23
N ALA A 569 -15.96 -25.18 8.53
CA ALA A 569 -17.04 -24.23 8.25
C ALA A 569 -16.95 -23.65 6.82
N GLY A 570 -16.07 -24.20 5.99
CA GLY A 570 -15.86 -23.78 4.60
C GLY A 570 -15.02 -22.51 4.44
N TYR A 571 -14.32 -22.07 5.48
CA TYR A 571 -13.43 -20.92 5.38
C TYR A 571 -12.08 -21.32 4.74
N SER A 572 -11.43 -20.38 4.07
CA SER A 572 -10.17 -20.64 3.38
C SER A 572 -9.03 -20.99 4.33
N ILE A 573 -8.11 -21.84 3.84
CA ILE A 573 -6.87 -22.21 4.54
C ILE A 573 -5.74 -21.36 3.94
N ASP A 574 -5.00 -20.62 4.78
CA ASP A 574 -3.97 -19.70 4.32
C ASP A 574 -2.64 -20.38 4.02
N SER A 575 -2.32 -21.45 4.76
CA SER A 575 -1.10 -22.21 4.57
C SER A 575 -1.30 -23.66 4.91
N MET A 576 -0.71 -24.57 4.13
CA MET A 576 -0.58 -25.97 4.45
C MET A 576 0.60 -26.57 3.72
N LYS A 577 1.11 -27.69 4.27
CA LYS A 577 2.13 -28.52 3.65
C LYS A 577 1.53 -29.81 3.14
N VAL A 578 1.88 -30.16 1.91
CA VAL A 578 1.57 -31.47 1.32
C VAL A 578 2.84 -32.08 0.78
N ARG A 579 3.17 -33.30 1.21
CA ARG A 579 4.26 -34.10 0.68
C ARG A 579 3.71 -35.38 0.09
N VAL A 580 3.79 -35.55 -1.22
CA VAL A 580 3.38 -36.79 -1.90
C VAL A 580 4.62 -37.68 -2.05
N PHE A 581 4.59 -38.90 -1.49
CA PHE A 581 5.79 -39.74 -1.39
C PHE A 581 5.61 -41.16 -1.93
N ASP A 582 4.42 -41.67 -2.15
CA ASP A 582 4.14 -42.96 -2.76
C ASP A 582 2.81 -42.94 -3.54
N GLY A 583 2.58 -43.99 -4.33
CA GLY A 583 1.34 -44.18 -5.06
C GLY A 583 1.46 -45.20 -6.18
N SER A 584 0.42 -45.26 -7.00
CA SER A 584 0.45 -46.10 -8.21
C SER A 584 -0.38 -45.48 -9.33
N MET A 585 -0.08 -45.83 -10.55
CA MET A 585 -0.80 -45.42 -11.74
C MET A 585 -1.18 -46.64 -12.60
N HIS A 586 -2.24 -46.45 -13.40
CA HIS A 586 -2.70 -47.45 -14.37
C HIS A 586 -2.40 -46.94 -15.78
N ALA A 587 -1.82 -47.81 -16.62
CA ALA A 587 -1.30 -47.40 -17.94
C ALA A 587 -2.33 -46.76 -18.88
N VAL A 588 -3.62 -47.05 -18.70
CA VAL A 588 -4.70 -46.53 -19.56
C VAL A 588 -5.65 -45.57 -18.83
N ASP A 589 -5.94 -45.83 -17.54
CA ASP A 589 -6.99 -45.10 -16.81
C ASP A 589 -6.43 -43.96 -15.95
N SER A 590 -5.12 -43.85 -15.80
CA SER A 590 -4.50 -42.72 -15.13
C SER A 590 -4.45 -41.51 -16.05
N LYS A 591 -5.13 -40.45 -15.66
CA LYS A 591 -5.24 -39.17 -16.38
C LYS A 591 -4.99 -38.02 -15.42
N PRO A 592 -4.57 -36.84 -15.90
CA PRO A 592 -4.39 -35.65 -15.05
C PRO A 592 -5.57 -35.36 -14.14
N ILE A 593 -6.79 -35.38 -14.69
CA ILE A 593 -8.03 -35.17 -13.96
C ILE A 593 -8.29 -36.21 -12.85
N ALA A 594 -7.84 -37.48 -13.04
CA ALA A 594 -7.99 -38.50 -12.01
C ALA A 594 -7.12 -38.21 -10.78
N PHE A 595 -5.90 -37.75 -10.97
CA PHE A 595 -5.02 -37.33 -9.88
C PHE A 595 -5.47 -36.04 -9.20
N GLU A 596 -5.99 -35.09 -9.96
CA GLU A 596 -6.59 -33.87 -9.38
C GLU A 596 -7.80 -34.20 -8.50
N LEU A 597 -8.72 -35.05 -8.95
CA LEU A 597 -9.87 -35.50 -8.15
C LEU A 597 -9.44 -36.33 -6.93
N CYS A 598 -8.43 -37.18 -7.09
CA CYS A 598 -7.87 -37.96 -5.98
C CYS A 598 -7.26 -37.06 -4.91
N ALA A 599 -6.57 -35.98 -5.31
CA ALA A 599 -6.05 -34.96 -4.39
C ALA A 599 -7.18 -34.27 -3.61
N LYS A 600 -8.27 -33.90 -4.28
CA LYS A 600 -9.44 -33.27 -3.65
C LYS A 600 -10.16 -34.19 -2.67
N GLU A 601 -10.40 -35.45 -3.04
CA GLU A 601 -11.01 -36.44 -2.16
C GLU A 601 -10.09 -36.78 -0.97
N GLY A 602 -8.78 -36.96 -1.22
CA GLY A 602 -7.78 -37.20 -0.18
C GLY A 602 -7.62 -36.05 0.80
N PHE A 603 -7.67 -34.81 0.31
CA PHE A 603 -7.66 -33.63 1.18
C PHE A 603 -8.82 -33.65 2.16
N LYS A 604 -10.07 -33.87 1.69
CA LYS A 604 -11.26 -33.93 2.56
C LYS A 604 -11.13 -35.00 3.66
N ALA A 605 -10.58 -36.14 3.32
CA ALA A 605 -10.42 -37.26 4.28
C ALA A 605 -9.29 -36.97 5.30
N ALA A 606 -8.17 -36.42 4.86
CA ALA A 606 -6.98 -36.16 5.67
C ALA A 606 -7.13 -34.92 6.55
N ALA A 607 -7.71 -33.82 6.03
CA ALA A 607 -7.79 -32.55 6.73
C ALA A 607 -8.62 -32.63 7.99
N ASN A 608 -9.71 -33.43 8.02
CA ASN A 608 -10.51 -33.68 9.25
C ASN A 608 -9.67 -34.36 10.36
N GLN A 609 -8.66 -35.15 9.99
CA GLN A 609 -7.80 -35.83 10.96
C GLN A 609 -6.60 -34.94 11.38
N ALA A 610 -6.28 -33.94 10.59
CA ALA A 610 -5.18 -33.01 10.84
C ALA A 610 -5.50 -31.92 11.90
N LYS A 611 -6.52 -32.18 12.75
CA LYS A 611 -6.99 -31.28 13.81
C LYS A 611 -7.16 -29.85 13.31
N PRO A 612 -8.11 -29.62 12.42
CA PRO A 612 -8.37 -28.29 11.90
C PRO A 612 -8.88 -27.36 13.01
N VAL A 613 -8.44 -26.09 12.99
CA VAL A 613 -8.85 -25.03 13.92
C VAL A 613 -9.41 -23.83 13.16
N LEU A 614 -10.31 -23.08 13.79
CA LEU A 614 -10.79 -21.81 13.26
C LEU A 614 -9.84 -20.70 13.66
N MET A 615 -9.49 -19.83 12.70
CA MET A 615 -8.64 -18.68 12.87
C MET A 615 -9.46 -17.39 12.77
N GLU A 616 -9.31 -16.50 13.75
CA GLU A 616 -9.96 -15.18 13.75
C GLU A 616 -8.97 -14.06 13.42
N PRO A 617 -9.39 -13.02 12.68
CA PRO A 617 -8.53 -11.88 12.40
C PRO A 617 -8.35 -11.03 13.66
N ILE A 618 -7.09 -10.75 13.97
CA ILE A 618 -6.66 -9.86 15.05
C ILE A 618 -6.25 -8.53 14.46
N MET A 619 -6.76 -7.46 15.07
CA MET A 619 -6.47 -6.09 14.68
C MET A 619 -5.49 -5.47 15.68
N LYS A 620 -4.53 -4.73 15.17
CA LYS A 620 -3.71 -3.81 15.98
C LYS A 620 -4.50 -2.52 16.15
N LEU A 621 -4.91 -2.26 17.39
CA LEU A 621 -5.65 -1.06 17.79
C LEU A 621 -4.74 -0.10 18.51
N GLU A 622 -4.79 1.17 18.15
CA GLU A 622 -4.29 2.27 18.95
C GLU A 622 -5.45 3.17 19.39
N VAL A 623 -5.44 3.57 20.65
CA VAL A 623 -6.39 4.54 21.20
C VAL A 623 -5.61 5.68 21.82
N ILE A 624 -5.84 6.90 21.35
CA ILE A 624 -5.31 8.12 21.95
C ILE A 624 -6.40 8.75 22.81
N THR A 625 -6.13 8.89 24.09
CA THR A 625 -7.12 9.36 25.07
C THR A 625 -6.46 10.21 26.16
N PRO A 626 -7.18 11.19 26.77
CA PRO A 626 -6.70 11.83 27.99
C PRO A 626 -6.46 10.80 29.12
N GLU A 627 -5.47 11.06 29.97
CA GLU A 627 -5.03 10.16 31.04
C GLU A 627 -6.19 9.71 31.96
N GLU A 628 -7.17 10.57 32.21
CA GLU A 628 -8.35 10.27 33.04
C GLU A 628 -9.23 9.12 32.51
N TYR A 629 -9.19 8.83 31.19
CA TYR A 629 -9.99 7.75 30.57
C TYR A 629 -9.20 6.47 30.33
N VAL A 630 -7.90 6.43 30.54
CA VAL A 630 -7.04 5.26 30.27
C VAL A 630 -7.60 3.99 30.91
N GLY A 631 -7.93 4.06 32.21
CA GLY A 631 -8.51 2.91 32.93
C GLY A 631 -9.83 2.43 32.37
N THR A 632 -10.69 3.36 31.93
CA THR A 632 -12.00 3.03 31.32
C THR A 632 -11.84 2.36 29.96
N VAL A 633 -10.92 2.89 29.13
CA VAL A 633 -10.61 2.34 27.80
C VAL A 633 -10.01 0.93 27.93
N ILE A 634 -9.03 0.73 28.80
CA ILE A 634 -8.44 -0.61 29.03
C ILE A 634 -9.49 -1.59 29.54
N GLY A 635 -10.37 -1.15 30.45
CA GLY A 635 -11.48 -1.98 30.95
C GLY A 635 -12.47 -2.40 29.84
N ASP A 636 -12.73 -1.52 28.87
CA ASP A 636 -13.57 -1.86 27.70
C ASP A 636 -12.85 -2.82 26.74
N LEU A 637 -11.55 -2.58 26.46
CA LEU A 637 -10.74 -3.46 25.62
C LEU A 637 -10.65 -4.88 26.19
N ASN A 638 -10.44 -5.02 27.49
CA ASN A 638 -10.43 -6.33 28.15
C ASN A 638 -11.77 -7.07 28.01
N ARG A 639 -12.91 -6.36 28.10
CA ARG A 639 -14.24 -6.97 27.86
C ARG A 639 -14.39 -7.47 26.42
N ARG A 640 -13.70 -6.81 25.47
CA ARG A 640 -13.67 -7.17 24.05
C ARG A 640 -12.61 -8.20 23.70
N ARG A 641 -12.04 -8.88 24.69
CA ARG A 641 -10.94 -9.84 24.52
C ARG A 641 -9.67 -9.20 23.95
N GLY A 642 -9.54 -7.87 24.06
CA GLY A 642 -8.35 -7.17 23.65
C GLY A 642 -7.19 -7.44 24.61
N LEU A 643 -5.98 -7.51 24.05
CA LEU A 643 -4.72 -7.68 24.77
C LEU A 643 -3.94 -6.38 24.73
N PRO A 644 -4.01 -5.52 25.75
CA PRO A 644 -3.18 -4.31 25.80
C PRO A 644 -1.70 -4.68 25.75
N LYS A 645 -0.94 -4.03 24.85
CA LYS A 645 0.51 -4.25 24.65
C LYS A 645 1.35 -3.19 25.34
N GLY A 646 0.86 -1.94 25.38
CA GLY A 646 1.60 -0.84 25.95
C GLY A 646 0.77 0.42 26.12
N GLN A 647 1.32 1.36 26.88
CA GLN A 647 0.81 2.70 27.08
C GLN A 647 1.97 3.68 26.95
N GLU A 648 1.81 4.69 26.14
CA GLU A 648 2.83 5.71 25.91
C GLU A 648 2.25 7.10 26.18
N PRO A 649 2.87 7.91 27.05
CA PRO A 649 2.47 9.29 27.21
C PRO A 649 2.73 10.09 25.94
N ARG A 650 1.79 10.94 25.57
CA ARG A 650 1.87 11.85 24.42
C ARG A 650 1.88 13.30 24.90
N ASN A 651 2.34 14.21 24.06
CA ASN A 651 2.31 15.64 24.34
C ASN A 651 0.87 16.12 24.58
N GLY A 652 0.69 17.05 25.52
CA GLY A 652 -0.62 17.60 25.86
C GLY A 652 -1.45 16.77 26.86
N GLY A 653 -0.83 15.82 27.61
CA GLY A 653 -1.53 15.03 28.63
C GLY A 653 -2.41 13.91 28.07
N ALA A 654 -2.19 13.53 26.83
CA ALA A 654 -2.81 12.36 26.22
C ALA A 654 -1.95 11.10 26.45
N VAL A 655 -2.58 9.93 26.36
CA VAL A 655 -1.92 8.62 26.43
C VAL A 655 -2.35 7.81 25.21
N SER A 656 -1.39 7.22 24.52
CA SER A 656 -1.60 6.22 23.50
C SER A 656 -1.66 4.83 24.13
N ILE A 657 -2.70 4.06 23.85
CA ILE A 657 -2.90 2.68 24.29
C ILE A 657 -2.85 1.78 23.07
N SER A 658 -1.87 0.90 23.00
CA SER A 658 -1.78 -0.11 21.94
C SER A 658 -2.37 -1.43 22.43
N ALA A 659 -3.16 -2.11 21.59
CA ALA A 659 -3.76 -3.40 21.92
C ALA A 659 -3.97 -4.27 20.67
N ASP A 660 -3.86 -5.59 20.85
CA ASP A 660 -4.36 -6.56 19.87
C ASP A 660 -5.81 -6.93 20.22
N VAL A 661 -6.70 -6.81 19.25
CA VAL A 661 -8.14 -7.03 19.48
C VAL A 661 -8.75 -7.90 18.36
N PRO A 662 -9.63 -8.87 18.68
CA PRO A 662 -10.30 -9.63 17.63
C PRO A 662 -11.35 -8.76 16.92
N LEU A 663 -11.35 -8.76 15.58
CA LEU A 663 -12.23 -7.93 14.77
C LEU A 663 -13.72 -8.13 15.12
N ALA A 664 -14.13 -9.36 15.41
CA ALA A 664 -15.51 -9.69 15.78
C ALA A 664 -16.05 -8.87 16.99
N GLN A 665 -15.16 -8.39 17.86
CA GLN A 665 -15.51 -7.62 19.04
C GLN A 665 -15.46 -6.10 18.84
N MET A 666 -15.06 -5.67 17.64
CA MET A 666 -14.76 -4.26 17.38
C MET A 666 -15.85 -3.53 16.59
N PHE A 667 -16.87 -4.23 16.11
CA PHE A 667 -18.00 -3.57 15.46
C PHE A 667 -18.68 -2.56 16.39
N GLY A 668 -18.87 -1.35 15.89
CA GLY A 668 -19.42 -0.24 16.67
C GLY A 668 -18.49 0.32 17.76
N TYR A 669 -17.23 -0.09 17.83
CA TYR A 669 -16.27 0.35 18.86
C TYR A 669 -16.07 1.85 18.89
N VAL A 670 -15.96 2.51 17.75
CA VAL A 670 -15.74 3.97 17.66
C VAL A 670 -16.86 4.74 18.36
N THR A 671 -18.11 4.30 18.20
CA THR A 671 -19.27 4.90 18.89
C THR A 671 -19.20 4.68 20.39
N GLN A 672 -18.85 3.46 20.82
CA GLN A 672 -18.69 3.14 22.23
C GLN A 672 -17.54 3.93 22.87
N LEU A 673 -16.39 4.03 22.18
CA LEU A 673 -15.22 4.80 22.61
C LEU A 673 -15.58 6.27 22.84
N ARG A 674 -16.27 6.90 21.89
CA ARG A 674 -16.76 8.28 22.02
C ARG A 674 -17.68 8.44 23.23
N THR A 675 -18.53 7.46 23.48
CA THR A 675 -19.45 7.49 24.64
C THR A 675 -18.70 7.44 25.97
N ILE A 676 -17.75 6.51 26.12
CA ILE A 676 -17.02 6.34 27.40
C ILE A 676 -15.94 7.38 27.64
N THR A 677 -15.53 8.14 26.63
CA THR A 677 -14.50 9.19 26.71
C THR A 677 -15.05 10.58 26.46
N SER A 678 -16.37 10.75 26.45
CA SER A 678 -17.04 12.03 26.16
C SER A 678 -16.58 12.68 24.84
N GLY A 679 -16.28 11.85 23.84
CA GLY A 679 -15.80 12.28 22.52
C GLY A 679 -14.34 12.71 22.47
N ARG A 680 -13.56 12.55 23.57
CA ARG A 680 -12.18 13.04 23.67
C ARG A 680 -11.12 12.00 23.30
N ALA A 681 -11.50 10.78 22.92
CA ALA A 681 -10.58 9.78 22.41
C ALA A 681 -10.76 9.57 20.91
N SER A 682 -9.67 9.26 20.26
CA SER A 682 -9.63 8.76 18.88
C SER A 682 -9.06 7.34 18.85
N SER A 683 -9.40 6.57 17.84
CA SER A 683 -8.84 5.23 17.65
C SER A 683 -8.52 4.97 16.19
N THR A 684 -7.45 4.22 15.98
CA THR A 684 -7.03 3.68 14.68
C THR A 684 -6.90 2.19 14.82
N MET A 685 -7.37 1.44 13.83
CA MET A 685 -7.37 -0.02 13.85
C MET A 685 -6.91 -0.53 12.48
N GLU A 686 -5.93 -1.43 12.47
CA GLU A 686 -5.41 -2.07 11.27
C GLU A 686 -5.35 -3.58 11.43
N PHE A 687 -5.44 -4.33 10.32
CA PHE A 687 -5.25 -5.77 10.35
C PHE A 687 -3.80 -6.11 10.76
N SER A 688 -3.65 -7.04 11.70
CA SER A 688 -2.34 -7.51 12.15
C SER A 688 -2.07 -8.94 11.63
N HIS A 689 -2.81 -9.91 12.12
CA HIS A 689 -2.62 -11.32 11.80
C HIS A 689 -3.87 -12.14 12.10
N TYR A 690 -3.86 -13.41 11.70
CA TYR A 690 -4.84 -14.38 12.14
C TYR A 690 -4.33 -15.16 13.36
N SER A 691 -5.21 -15.40 14.35
CA SER A 691 -4.91 -16.20 15.54
C SER A 691 -6.01 -17.24 15.75
N GLU A 692 -5.68 -18.34 16.45
CA GLU A 692 -6.66 -19.37 16.78
C GLU A 692 -7.81 -18.79 17.62
N ALA A 693 -9.03 -18.99 17.16
CA ALA A 693 -10.21 -18.55 17.88
C ALA A 693 -10.44 -19.41 19.14
N PRO A 694 -10.80 -18.79 20.30
CA PRO A 694 -11.16 -19.55 21.49
C PRO A 694 -12.26 -20.59 21.20
N SER A 695 -12.19 -21.75 21.84
CA SER A 695 -13.07 -22.89 21.57
C SER A 695 -14.57 -22.58 21.64
N GLY A 696 -14.97 -21.63 22.51
CA GLY A 696 -16.35 -21.18 22.59
C GLY A 696 -16.80 -20.41 21.36
N VAL A 697 -15.95 -19.47 20.89
CA VAL A 697 -16.20 -18.68 19.68
C VAL A 697 -16.18 -19.58 18.45
N ALA A 698 -15.20 -20.47 18.36
CA ALA A 698 -15.07 -21.39 17.22
C ALA A 698 -16.35 -22.27 17.08
N LYS A 699 -16.88 -22.82 18.18
CA LYS A 699 -18.11 -23.62 18.16
C LYS A 699 -19.31 -22.82 17.66
N GLU A 700 -19.47 -21.59 18.16
CA GLU A 700 -20.59 -20.72 17.77
C GLU A 700 -20.51 -20.37 16.26
N VAL A 701 -19.31 -19.98 15.77
CA VAL A 701 -19.12 -19.64 14.38
C VAL A 701 -19.32 -20.84 13.45
N ILE A 702 -18.80 -22.02 13.83
CA ILE A 702 -18.94 -23.25 13.04
C ILE A 702 -20.41 -23.67 12.99
N ALA A 703 -21.12 -23.65 14.13
CA ALA A 703 -22.55 -24.00 14.18
C ALA A 703 -23.38 -23.05 13.28
N LYS A 704 -23.09 -21.76 13.34
CA LYS A 704 -23.76 -20.76 12.50
C LYS A 704 -23.47 -20.97 10.99
N ALA A 705 -22.23 -21.27 10.64
CA ALA A 705 -21.85 -21.54 9.25
C ALA A 705 -22.50 -22.83 8.71
N ASN A 706 -22.68 -23.84 9.56
CA ASN A 706 -23.33 -25.11 9.20
C ASN A 706 -24.87 -25.08 9.30
N GLY A 707 -25.45 -23.89 9.57
CA GLY A 707 -26.92 -23.76 9.66
C GLY A 707 -27.54 -24.37 10.89
N GLU A 708 -26.78 -24.62 11.97
CA GLU A 708 -27.21 -25.21 13.25
C GLU A 708 -27.51 -24.15 14.34
N GLY A 709 -27.45 -22.84 13.98
CA GLY A 709 -27.57 -21.70 14.89
C GLY A 709 -28.90 -20.97 14.85
#